data_82200f55f8e9a34d8271f87385a94f34
#
_entry.id   82200f55f8e9a34d8271f87385a94f34
#
_cell.length_a   1.000
_cell.length_b   1.000
_cell.length_c   1.000
_cell.angle_alpha   90.00
_cell.angle_beta   90.00
_cell.angle_gamma   90.00
#
_symmetry.space_group_name_H-M   'P 1'
#
loop_
_entity.id
_entity.type
_entity.pdbx_description
1 polymer ?
#
loop_
_entity_poly.entity_id
_entity_poly.type
_entity_poly.pdbx_seq_one_letter_code
_entity_poly.pdbx_strand_id
1 'polypeptide(L)'
;MKYLSKINSPEDVKKLSLEELADLASELRQEIVSVVSKTGGHLASSLGAVELTIALHYVFNLPVDKLIWDVSHQTYGHKILAGRREKMSTIRQYGGLSGFANRSESIYDPYGAGHASTSISAALGFATARDQLGKKNKVIAVIGDGSMTGGLAFEGLNNAGHLKKDMLVILNDNTWSISKNVGAISKYLTSIMADEKFNKLRKDIWELTGRFKRRDKIRATIANIEHSLKGLLVPGMMFQKMGFRYFGPINGHDLPLLVKTLQDLKNLSGPLMLHIATIKGKGYKPAEGDASKYHGVGKFDKITGALAPKAAGKPAFTKVFGDVMVELGEKDKRVIAVTAAMASGTGLVSFSEKFPDRFFDVGIAEGHAGCFAAGLAAEKLKPYLVVYSTFMQRAYDQVIHDIALQKLPVVICMDRAGLVGNDGPTHHGAFDLTYMSTVPNMTVVAPKDGNELRSILHYTADHELTGPVAIRYPRDNVPTEMLDIIVPIEWGKWEADNIESDIVVLAVGAMFTTSLKAADILAKRGINISVVNARFVKPFDYEMLDEIRKRAKIIVSIEENSLRGGFGQAVAEYLLSNDYEGHFKAIGIPDNFVTHGDRNSLLHEIKLDEEGVVEQIGEVISKKDKRKHLFPRITLHKKKIQPHFVSSVDEKILTGNEEEK
;
A
#
# COMPACT_ATOMS: atom_id res chain seq x y z
N MET A 1 3.37 -33.03 14.91
CA MET A 1 4.38 -32.01 15.21
C MET A 1 4.95 -32.25 16.59
N LYS A 2 6.24 -32.54 16.68
CA LYS A 2 6.91 -32.92 17.93
C LYS A 2 7.30 -31.70 18.77
N TYR A 3 7.76 -30.64 18.12
CA TYR A 3 8.26 -29.43 18.77
C TYR A 3 7.28 -28.25 18.68
N LEU A 4 6.75 -27.96 17.50
CA LEU A 4 5.86 -26.80 17.29
C LEU A 4 4.60 -26.86 18.16
N SER A 5 4.10 -28.06 18.50
CA SER A 5 2.96 -28.25 19.41
C SER A 5 3.21 -27.74 20.83
N LYS A 6 4.49 -27.57 21.22
CA LYS A 6 4.91 -27.14 22.57
C LYS A 6 5.24 -25.65 22.62
N ILE A 7 5.25 -24.95 21.47
CA ILE A 7 5.59 -23.54 21.39
C ILE A 7 4.31 -22.72 21.51
N ASN A 8 4.18 -21.99 22.61
CA ASN A 8 3.09 -21.06 22.89
C ASN A 8 3.58 -19.61 23.05
N SER A 9 4.89 -19.42 23.15
CA SER A 9 5.54 -18.12 23.30
C SER A 9 6.98 -18.17 22.76
N PRO A 10 7.61 -17.01 22.49
CA PRO A 10 9.04 -16.94 22.14
C PRO A 10 9.96 -17.60 23.17
N GLU A 11 9.60 -17.57 24.45
CA GLU A 11 10.40 -18.18 25.52
C GLU A 11 10.48 -19.72 25.39
N ASP A 12 9.48 -20.35 24.79
CA ASP A 12 9.51 -21.80 24.58
C ASP A 12 10.52 -22.21 23.50
N VAL A 13 10.75 -21.32 22.52
CA VAL A 13 11.77 -21.53 21.46
C VAL A 13 13.16 -21.61 22.07
N LYS A 14 13.45 -20.83 23.13
CA LYS A 14 14.75 -20.78 23.79
C LYS A 14 15.09 -22.05 24.59
N LYS A 15 14.09 -22.88 24.87
CA LYS A 15 14.28 -24.17 25.61
C LYS A 15 14.79 -25.30 24.72
N LEU A 16 14.77 -25.12 23.39
CA LEU A 16 15.19 -26.13 22.44
C LEU A 16 16.70 -26.09 22.19
N SER A 17 17.28 -27.25 21.90
CA SER A 17 18.65 -27.36 21.40
C SER A 17 18.77 -26.88 19.96
N LEU A 18 20.00 -26.63 19.49
CA LEU A 18 20.22 -26.20 18.08
C LEU A 18 19.75 -27.25 17.05
N GLU A 19 19.85 -28.55 17.42
CA GLU A 19 19.37 -29.66 16.59
C GLU A 19 17.84 -29.65 16.52
N GLU A 20 17.17 -29.47 17.68
CA GLU A 20 15.72 -29.38 17.77
C GLU A 20 15.14 -28.16 17.04
N LEU A 21 15.90 -27.06 16.96
CA LEU A 21 15.50 -25.87 16.16
C LEU A 21 15.43 -26.18 14.66
N ALA A 22 16.26 -27.08 14.12
CA ALA A 22 16.19 -27.50 12.72
C ALA A 22 14.91 -28.29 12.43
N ASP A 23 14.51 -29.18 13.35
CA ASP A 23 13.24 -29.87 13.26
C ASP A 23 12.05 -28.91 13.38
N LEU A 24 12.12 -27.95 14.32
CA LEU A 24 11.12 -26.88 14.45
C LEU A 24 10.96 -26.08 13.14
N ALA A 25 12.05 -25.78 12.44
CA ALA A 25 12.00 -25.07 11.16
C ALA A 25 11.24 -25.87 10.10
N SER A 26 11.42 -27.18 10.06
CA SER A 26 10.69 -28.07 9.16
C SER A 26 9.20 -28.12 9.49
N GLU A 27 8.85 -28.25 10.78
CA GLU A 27 7.45 -28.26 11.23
C GLU A 27 6.75 -26.93 10.99
N LEU A 28 7.45 -25.81 11.22
CA LEU A 28 6.93 -24.46 10.97
C LEU A 28 6.61 -24.21 9.49
N ARG A 29 7.47 -24.68 8.58
CA ARG A 29 7.20 -24.63 7.13
C ARG A 29 5.97 -25.43 6.76
N GLN A 30 5.84 -26.66 7.26
CA GLN A 30 4.69 -27.51 6.98
C GLN A 30 3.38 -26.86 7.46
N GLU A 31 3.41 -26.23 8.64
CA GLU A 31 2.25 -25.50 9.17
C GLU A 31 1.88 -24.31 8.29
N ILE A 32 2.86 -23.47 7.91
CA ILE A 32 2.63 -22.33 7.02
C ILE A 32 2.03 -22.78 5.68
N VAL A 33 2.59 -23.82 5.04
CA VAL A 33 2.05 -24.36 3.78
C VAL A 33 0.63 -24.90 3.98
N SER A 34 0.40 -25.64 5.08
CA SER A 34 -0.92 -26.22 5.38
C SER A 34 -2.01 -25.16 5.59
N VAL A 35 -1.67 -24.07 6.28
CA VAL A 35 -2.59 -22.95 6.51
C VAL A 35 -2.85 -22.21 5.20
N VAL A 36 -1.79 -21.72 4.53
CA VAL A 36 -1.91 -20.86 3.36
C VAL A 36 -2.55 -21.59 2.17
N SER A 37 -2.38 -22.92 2.04
CA SER A 37 -3.07 -23.70 1.02
C SER A 37 -4.60 -23.58 1.10
N LYS A 38 -5.15 -23.37 2.31
CA LYS A 38 -6.59 -23.26 2.58
C LYS A 38 -7.11 -21.82 2.61
N THR A 39 -6.31 -20.90 3.13
CA THR A 39 -6.71 -19.49 3.33
C THR A 39 -6.26 -18.55 2.22
N GLY A 40 -5.23 -18.96 1.45
CA GLY A 40 -4.42 -18.02 0.67
C GLY A 40 -3.51 -17.20 1.58
N GLY A 41 -2.61 -16.41 1.00
CA GLY A 41 -1.74 -15.50 1.74
C GLY A 41 -0.33 -15.37 1.20
N HIS A 42 0.57 -14.80 2.04
CA HIS A 42 1.97 -14.50 1.69
C HIS A 42 2.86 -15.72 1.97
N LEU A 43 2.89 -16.68 1.05
CA LEU A 43 3.57 -17.96 1.25
C LEU A 43 5.08 -17.87 1.08
N ALA A 44 5.54 -17.48 -0.11
CA ALA A 44 6.96 -17.56 -0.47
C ALA A 44 7.84 -16.69 0.43
N SER A 45 7.38 -15.50 0.80
CA SER A 45 8.07 -14.58 1.70
C SER A 45 8.19 -15.17 3.12
N SER A 46 7.11 -15.77 3.64
CA SER A 46 7.09 -16.40 4.97
C SER A 46 7.99 -17.62 5.03
N LEU A 47 8.03 -18.45 3.99
CA LEU A 47 8.90 -19.62 3.92
C LEU A 47 10.39 -19.26 3.86
N GLY A 48 10.73 -18.17 3.16
CA GLY A 48 12.11 -17.68 3.07
C GLY A 48 12.66 -17.13 4.39
N ALA A 49 11.79 -16.75 5.33
CA ALA A 49 12.18 -16.15 6.60
C ALA A 49 12.09 -17.08 7.82
N VAL A 50 11.88 -18.38 7.64
CA VAL A 50 11.65 -19.34 8.75
C VAL A 50 12.83 -19.42 9.69
N GLU A 51 14.04 -19.69 9.21
CA GLU A 51 15.24 -19.80 10.05
C GLU A 51 15.57 -18.47 10.71
N LEU A 52 15.48 -17.36 9.97
CA LEU A 52 15.68 -16.04 10.54
C LEU A 52 14.70 -15.79 11.70
N THR A 53 13.43 -16.11 11.51
CA THR A 53 12.39 -15.93 12.54
C THR A 53 12.72 -16.75 13.79
N ILE A 54 13.07 -18.04 13.65
CA ILE A 54 13.44 -18.90 14.77
C ILE A 54 14.68 -18.35 15.48
N ALA A 55 15.72 -17.97 14.74
CA ALA A 55 16.95 -17.42 15.32
C ALA A 55 16.71 -16.12 16.10
N LEU A 56 15.84 -15.24 15.59
CA LEU A 56 15.46 -14.00 16.28
C LEU A 56 14.70 -14.29 17.59
N HIS A 57 13.74 -15.22 17.58
CA HIS A 57 13.01 -15.61 18.77
C HIS A 57 13.90 -16.35 19.80
N TYR A 58 14.88 -17.09 19.32
CA TYR A 58 15.83 -17.80 20.18
C TYR A 58 16.82 -16.85 20.88
N VAL A 59 17.34 -15.85 20.15
CA VAL A 59 18.42 -14.98 20.65
C VAL A 59 17.91 -13.78 21.44
N PHE A 60 16.82 -13.15 20.99
CA PHE A 60 16.34 -11.89 21.59
C PHE A 60 15.22 -12.12 22.60
N ASN A 61 15.07 -11.20 23.56
CA ASN A 61 14.08 -11.28 24.62
C ASN A 61 12.79 -10.53 24.23
N LEU A 62 11.98 -11.14 23.36
CA LEU A 62 10.72 -10.56 22.96
C LEU A 62 9.67 -10.73 24.09
N PRO A 63 8.80 -9.74 24.35
CA PRO A 63 8.62 -8.46 23.65
C PRO A 63 9.45 -7.31 24.22
N VAL A 64 10.38 -7.56 25.15
CA VAL A 64 11.25 -6.52 25.74
C VAL A 64 12.11 -5.90 24.64
N ASP A 65 12.89 -6.74 23.94
CA ASP A 65 13.59 -6.35 22.72
C ASP A 65 12.54 -6.08 21.62
N LYS A 66 12.78 -5.10 20.76
CA LYS A 66 11.80 -4.66 19.74
C LYS A 66 12.20 -5.20 18.37
N LEU A 67 11.34 -6.04 17.82
CA LEU A 67 11.50 -6.61 16.48
C LEU A 67 10.51 -5.94 15.52
N ILE A 68 11.02 -5.18 14.56
CA ILE A 68 10.26 -4.44 13.57
C ILE A 68 10.45 -5.10 12.20
N TRP A 69 9.37 -5.56 11.60
CA TRP A 69 9.37 -6.17 10.27
C TRP A 69 8.98 -5.15 9.21
N ASP A 70 9.80 -5.03 8.15
CA ASP A 70 9.44 -4.24 6.98
C ASP A 70 8.36 -4.96 6.16
N VAL A 71 7.37 -4.25 5.64
CA VAL A 71 6.16 -4.82 5.00
C VAL A 71 5.40 -5.77 5.93
N SER A 72 6.11 -6.67 6.59
CA SER A 72 5.64 -7.71 7.51
C SER A 72 4.82 -8.85 6.87
N HIS A 73 4.79 -8.97 5.56
CA HIS A 73 4.15 -10.09 4.84
C HIS A 73 4.88 -11.43 5.04
N GLN A 74 6.11 -11.42 5.57
CA GLN A 74 6.93 -12.59 5.91
C GLN A 74 6.72 -13.09 7.35
N THR A 75 5.73 -12.57 8.09
CA THR A 75 5.61 -12.77 9.56
C THR A 75 4.75 -13.96 9.99
N TYR A 76 4.36 -14.86 9.10
CA TYR A 76 3.51 -15.99 9.50
C TYR A 76 4.21 -16.89 10.51
N GLY A 77 5.50 -17.18 10.33
CA GLY A 77 6.32 -17.88 11.32
C GLY A 77 6.38 -17.14 12.65
N HIS A 78 6.56 -15.81 12.62
CA HIS A 78 6.55 -14.95 13.81
C HIS A 78 5.19 -15.04 14.56
N LYS A 79 4.07 -14.97 13.85
CA LYS A 79 2.74 -15.10 14.47
C LYS A 79 2.55 -16.45 15.14
N ILE A 80 2.97 -17.52 14.49
CA ILE A 80 2.89 -18.89 15.03
C ILE A 80 3.72 -19.02 16.32
N LEU A 81 5.00 -18.62 16.28
CA LEU A 81 5.92 -18.72 17.42
C LEU A 81 5.57 -17.75 18.56
N ALA A 82 4.79 -16.71 18.28
CA ALA A 82 4.27 -15.74 19.24
C ALA A 82 2.87 -16.12 19.80
N GLY A 83 2.51 -17.40 19.78
CA GLY A 83 1.32 -17.93 20.43
C GLY A 83 0.01 -17.81 19.66
N ARG A 84 0.06 -17.46 18.35
CA ARG A 84 -1.15 -17.31 17.50
C ARG A 84 -1.43 -18.51 16.62
N ARG A 85 -0.76 -19.67 16.83
CA ARG A 85 -0.84 -20.86 15.99
C ARG A 85 -2.27 -21.34 15.76
N GLU A 86 -3.06 -21.45 16.82
CA GLU A 86 -4.44 -21.96 16.72
C GLU A 86 -5.34 -21.04 15.90
N LYS A 87 -5.06 -19.72 15.89
CA LYS A 87 -5.79 -18.74 15.12
C LYS A 87 -5.31 -18.59 13.68
N MET A 88 -4.22 -19.29 13.27
CA MET A 88 -3.68 -19.15 11.91
C MET A 88 -4.66 -19.60 10.83
N SER A 89 -5.61 -20.49 11.11
CA SER A 89 -6.69 -20.85 10.18
C SER A 89 -7.62 -19.69 9.80
N THR A 90 -7.59 -18.60 10.58
CA THR A 90 -8.39 -17.38 10.34
C THR A 90 -7.59 -16.26 9.68
N ILE A 91 -6.32 -16.52 9.29
CA ILE A 91 -5.47 -15.46 8.73
C ILE A 91 -6.08 -14.87 7.47
N ARG A 92 -6.13 -13.53 7.39
CA ARG A 92 -6.73 -12.76 6.30
C ARG A 92 -8.24 -12.99 6.10
N GLN A 93 -8.91 -13.64 7.05
CA GLN A 93 -10.36 -13.80 7.04
C GLN A 93 -11.00 -12.71 7.91
N TYR A 94 -12.25 -12.37 7.62
CA TYR A 94 -13.01 -11.40 8.41
C TYR A 94 -13.07 -11.81 9.89
N GLY A 95 -12.77 -10.87 10.80
CA GLY A 95 -12.68 -11.14 12.23
C GLY A 95 -11.50 -11.99 12.69
N GLY A 96 -10.62 -12.40 11.76
CA GLY A 96 -9.45 -13.23 12.03
C GLY A 96 -8.14 -12.45 12.15
N LEU A 97 -7.01 -13.17 12.01
CA LEU A 97 -5.68 -12.57 12.04
C LEU A 97 -5.38 -11.79 10.75
N SER A 98 -4.74 -10.62 10.90
CA SER A 98 -4.20 -9.85 9.78
C SER A 98 -3.09 -10.61 9.05
N GLY A 99 -2.96 -10.42 7.75
CA GLY A 99 -1.84 -10.90 6.94
C GLY A 99 -0.50 -10.23 7.24
N PHE A 100 -0.49 -9.18 8.06
CA PHE A 100 0.66 -8.35 8.42
C PHE A 100 0.82 -8.25 9.93
N ALA A 101 1.96 -7.75 10.41
CA ALA A 101 2.12 -7.43 11.83
C ALA A 101 1.12 -6.35 12.26
N ASN A 102 0.48 -6.56 13.39
CA ASN A 102 -0.56 -5.65 13.89
C ASN A 102 -0.44 -5.51 15.41
N ARG A 103 -0.25 -4.26 15.88
CA ARG A 103 -0.10 -3.94 17.30
C ARG A 103 -1.30 -4.33 18.16
N SER A 104 -2.50 -4.33 17.59
CA SER A 104 -3.71 -4.71 18.32
C SER A 104 -3.87 -6.23 18.49
N GLU A 105 -3.13 -7.04 17.71
CA GLU A 105 -3.19 -8.50 17.79
C GLU A 105 -2.26 -9.07 18.87
N SER A 106 -1.10 -8.45 19.09
CA SER A 106 -0.07 -9.04 19.94
C SER A 106 0.93 -8.00 20.46
N ILE A 107 1.37 -8.21 21.71
CA ILE A 107 2.49 -7.46 22.33
C ILE A 107 3.83 -7.71 21.61
N TYR A 108 3.93 -8.80 20.85
CA TYR A 108 5.11 -9.16 20.06
C TYR A 108 5.18 -8.42 18.72
N ASP A 109 4.12 -7.70 18.33
CA ASP A 109 4.06 -6.85 17.15
C ASP A 109 4.19 -5.37 17.59
N PRO A 110 5.39 -4.85 17.93
CA PRO A 110 5.53 -3.51 18.50
C PRO A 110 5.19 -2.41 17.49
N TYR A 111 5.24 -2.72 16.20
CA TYR A 111 4.95 -1.83 15.09
C TYR A 111 4.16 -2.55 14.00
N GLY A 112 3.02 -1.96 13.58
CA GLY A 112 2.22 -2.44 12.47
C GLY A 112 2.87 -2.03 11.14
N ALA A 113 2.77 -2.88 10.14
CA ALA A 113 3.31 -2.61 8.81
C ALA A 113 2.37 -3.13 7.71
N GLY A 114 2.72 -2.90 6.47
CA GLY A 114 1.99 -3.27 5.26
C GLY A 114 2.64 -2.64 4.03
N HIS A 115 3.21 -1.45 4.22
CA HIS A 115 3.98 -0.73 3.21
C HIS A 115 5.49 -0.92 3.43
N ALA A 116 6.27 -0.97 2.34
CA ALA A 116 7.70 -1.19 2.36
C ALA A 116 8.51 0.02 2.86
N SER A 117 9.78 -0.23 3.21
CA SER A 117 10.81 0.78 3.46
C SER A 117 10.67 1.57 4.77
N THR A 118 9.72 1.24 5.65
CA THR A 118 9.42 2.00 6.88
C THR A 118 10.19 1.52 8.11
N SER A 119 10.67 0.27 8.10
CA SER A 119 11.18 -0.42 9.30
C SER A 119 12.41 0.24 9.91
N ILE A 120 13.35 0.74 9.10
CA ILE A 120 14.59 1.35 9.59
C ILE A 120 14.30 2.66 10.34
N SER A 121 13.47 3.53 9.76
CA SER A 121 13.04 4.77 10.39
C SER A 121 12.26 4.52 11.67
N ALA A 122 11.33 3.54 11.66
CA ALA A 122 10.61 3.14 12.86
C ALA A 122 11.55 2.60 13.95
N ALA A 123 12.47 1.70 13.58
CA ALA A 123 13.46 1.17 14.53
C ALA A 123 14.37 2.25 15.11
N LEU A 124 14.79 3.24 14.31
CA LEU A 124 15.54 4.40 14.80
C LEU A 124 14.73 5.19 15.84
N GLY A 125 13.43 5.40 15.60
CA GLY A 125 12.54 6.00 16.58
C GLY A 125 12.47 5.21 17.89
N PHE A 126 12.31 3.87 17.80
CA PHE A 126 12.34 2.98 18.98
C PHE A 126 13.68 3.03 19.73
N ALA A 127 14.81 3.04 19.01
CA ALA A 127 16.14 3.13 19.63
C ALA A 127 16.34 4.49 20.33
N THR A 128 15.88 5.55 19.73
CA THR A 128 15.93 6.89 20.31
C THR A 128 15.06 6.98 21.57
N ALA A 129 13.82 6.49 21.51
CA ALA A 129 12.93 6.47 22.66
C ALA A 129 13.48 5.60 23.81
N ARG A 130 14.06 4.43 23.48
CA ARG A 130 14.76 3.59 24.46
C ARG A 130 15.82 4.36 25.22
N ASP A 131 16.68 5.10 24.51
CA ASP A 131 17.78 5.86 25.11
C ASP A 131 17.25 6.98 26.00
N GLN A 132 16.24 7.74 25.54
CA GLN A 132 15.60 8.80 26.33
C GLN A 132 14.92 8.27 27.61
N LEU A 133 14.40 7.04 27.55
CA LEU A 133 13.76 6.37 28.69
C LEU A 133 14.77 5.62 29.60
N GLY A 134 16.08 5.72 29.33
CA GLY A 134 17.13 5.02 30.08
C GLY A 134 17.07 3.49 29.98
N LYS A 135 16.34 2.93 29.02
CA LYS A 135 16.20 1.48 28.80
C LYS A 135 17.41 0.90 28.07
N LYS A 136 17.57 -0.43 28.07
CA LYS A 136 18.73 -1.14 27.51
C LYS A 136 18.34 -2.25 26.50
N ASN A 137 17.06 -2.37 26.19
CA ASN A 137 16.58 -3.38 25.26
C ASN A 137 17.14 -3.19 23.84
N LYS A 138 17.28 -4.28 23.10
CA LYS A 138 17.71 -4.23 21.71
C LYS A 138 16.56 -3.81 20.80
N VAL A 139 16.91 -3.19 19.66
CA VAL A 139 15.98 -2.79 18.61
C VAL A 139 16.49 -3.36 17.30
N ILE A 140 15.65 -4.16 16.64
CA ILE A 140 15.97 -4.91 15.43
C ILE A 140 14.97 -4.54 14.34
N ALA A 141 15.47 -4.12 13.17
CA ALA A 141 14.69 -3.97 11.95
C ALA A 141 15.05 -5.09 10.97
N VAL A 142 14.04 -5.77 10.41
CA VAL A 142 14.22 -6.73 9.31
C VAL A 142 13.65 -6.13 8.05
N ILE A 143 14.50 -5.92 7.06
CA ILE A 143 14.12 -5.32 5.77
C ILE A 143 14.53 -6.23 4.61
N GLY A 144 13.67 -6.36 3.59
CA GLY A 144 13.99 -7.07 2.37
C GLY A 144 14.76 -6.19 1.37
N ASP A 145 15.51 -6.83 0.49
CA ASP A 145 16.27 -6.19 -0.58
C ASP A 145 15.38 -5.38 -1.53
N GLY A 146 14.16 -5.85 -1.85
CA GLY A 146 13.17 -5.07 -2.59
C GLY A 146 12.77 -3.78 -1.89
N SER A 147 12.57 -3.83 -0.56
CA SER A 147 12.23 -2.64 0.23
C SER A 147 13.39 -1.64 0.34
N MET A 148 14.62 -2.08 0.11
CA MET A 148 15.79 -1.19 0.04
C MET A 148 15.81 -0.30 -1.20
N THR A 149 14.95 -0.53 -2.18
CA THR A 149 14.84 0.36 -3.37
C THR A 149 14.07 1.65 -3.09
N GLY A 150 13.32 1.72 -2.00
CA GLY A 150 12.56 2.90 -1.60
C GLY A 150 13.43 3.97 -0.93
N GLY A 151 13.20 5.25 -1.27
CA GLY A 151 13.95 6.40 -0.73
C GLY A 151 13.95 6.48 0.79
N LEU A 152 12.81 6.21 1.42
CA LEU A 152 12.66 6.24 2.90
C LEU A 152 13.62 5.28 3.63
N ALA A 153 13.98 4.14 3.02
CA ALA A 153 14.99 3.24 3.59
C ALA A 153 16.36 3.91 3.67
N PHE A 154 16.75 4.69 2.63
CA PHE A 154 18.02 5.44 2.63
C PHE A 154 17.99 6.62 3.57
N GLU A 155 16.88 7.33 3.69
CA GLU A 155 16.70 8.39 4.69
C GLU A 155 16.89 7.82 6.10
N GLY A 156 16.27 6.67 6.38
CA GLY A 156 16.43 5.95 7.65
C GLY A 156 17.86 5.52 7.91
N LEU A 157 18.55 4.94 6.93
CA LEU A 157 19.96 4.55 7.05
C LEU A 157 20.87 5.76 7.28
N ASN A 158 20.73 6.81 6.49
CA ASN A 158 21.53 8.03 6.61
C ASN A 158 21.42 8.64 8.01
N ASN A 159 20.20 8.74 8.52
CA ASN A 159 19.95 9.31 9.84
C ASN A 159 20.42 8.38 10.98
N ALA A 160 20.21 7.06 10.85
CA ALA A 160 20.67 6.09 11.83
C ALA A 160 22.20 6.09 11.96
N GLY A 161 22.92 6.19 10.84
CA GLY A 161 24.38 6.31 10.83
C GLY A 161 24.87 7.62 11.44
N HIS A 162 24.19 8.74 11.18
CA HIS A 162 24.49 10.05 11.79
C HIS A 162 24.29 10.04 13.30
N LEU A 163 23.15 9.55 13.78
CA LEU A 163 22.80 9.51 15.21
C LEU A 163 23.54 8.41 15.98
N LYS A 164 24.19 7.47 15.30
CA LYS A 164 24.97 6.36 15.86
C LYS A 164 24.23 5.57 16.96
N LYS A 165 22.93 5.39 16.79
CA LYS A 165 22.09 4.65 17.74
C LYS A 165 22.41 3.16 17.74
N ASP A 166 22.31 2.54 18.94
CA ASP A 166 22.45 1.09 19.09
C ASP A 166 21.21 0.38 18.54
N MET A 167 21.29 -0.10 17.31
CA MET A 167 20.25 -0.84 16.60
C MET A 167 20.84 -1.83 15.61
N LEU A 168 20.11 -2.88 15.31
CA LEU A 168 20.48 -3.88 14.34
C LEU A 168 19.51 -3.83 13.15
N VAL A 169 20.02 -3.60 11.95
CA VAL A 169 19.29 -3.75 10.69
C VAL A 169 19.70 -5.09 10.08
N ILE A 170 18.72 -5.95 9.78
CA ILE A 170 18.93 -7.22 9.08
C ILE A 170 18.39 -7.06 7.67
N LEU A 171 19.30 -7.05 6.70
CA LEU A 171 18.98 -7.08 5.29
C LEU A 171 18.78 -8.53 4.86
N ASN A 172 17.54 -8.91 4.59
CA ASN A 172 17.15 -10.22 4.07
C ASN A 172 17.12 -10.19 2.55
N ASP A 173 18.21 -10.59 1.91
CA ASP A 173 18.39 -10.56 0.47
C ASP A 173 18.02 -11.91 -0.15
N ASN A 174 17.02 -11.89 -1.01
CA ASN A 174 16.61 -13.06 -1.79
C ASN A 174 16.48 -12.75 -3.29
N THR A 175 16.96 -11.58 -3.74
CA THR A 175 16.93 -11.08 -5.11
C THR A 175 15.54 -10.84 -5.72
N TRP A 176 14.48 -10.88 -4.89
CA TRP A 176 13.09 -10.79 -5.32
C TRP A 176 12.28 -9.82 -4.45
N SER A 177 11.49 -8.95 -5.12
CA SER A 177 10.34 -8.29 -4.52
C SER A 177 9.04 -9.05 -4.87
N ILE A 178 8.05 -8.40 -5.46
CA ILE A 178 6.92 -9.08 -6.13
C ILE A 178 7.40 -9.74 -7.44
N SER A 179 8.33 -9.08 -8.14
CA SER A 179 9.10 -9.55 -9.31
C SER A 179 10.59 -9.55 -9.00
N LYS A 180 11.45 -9.88 -9.96
CA LYS A 180 12.90 -9.68 -9.80
C LYS A 180 13.20 -8.23 -9.51
N ASN A 181 14.07 -7.99 -8.53
CA ASN A 181 14.46 -6.65 -8.16
C ASN A 181 15.20 -5.94 -9.32
N VAL A 182 14.90 -4.64 -9.46
CA VAL A 182 15.48 -3.78 -10.50
C VAL A 182 16.42 -2.73 -9.88
N GLY A 183 17.20 -2.08 -10.73
CA GLY A 183 18.06 -0.97 -10.36
C GLY A 183 19.48 -1.34 -9.94
N ALA A 184 20.32 -0.31 -9.78
CA ALA A 184 21.76 -0.45 -9.51
C ALA A 184 22.03 -1.10 -8.14
N ILE A 185 21.20 -0.83 -7.16
CA ILE A 185 21.33 -1.40 -5.81
C ILE A 185 21.13 -2.91 -5.82
N SER A 186 20.10 -3.39 -6.54
CA SER A 186 19.90 -4.82 -6.69
C SER A 186 21.10 -5.50 -7.35
N LYS A 187 21.64 -4.89 -8.40
CA LYS A 187 22.88 -5.37 -9.06
C LYS A 187 24.07 -5.36 -8.08
N TYR A 188 24.21 -4.31 -7.28
CA TYR A 188 25.26 -4.21 -6.26
C TYR A 188 25.15 -5.32 -5.22
N LEU A 189 23.96 -5.55 -4.63
CA LEU A 189 23.74 -6.62 -3.67
C LEU A 189 24.00 -8.01 -4.27
N THR A 190 23.53 -8.26 -5.49
CA THR A 190 23.80 -9.52 -6.22
C THR A 190 25.29 -9.71 -6.46
N SER A 191 26.05 -8.67 -6.81
CA SER A 191 27.49 -8.76 -6.99
C SER A 191 28.24 -9.14 -5.71
N ILE A 192 27.79 -8.62 -4.56
CA ILE A 192 28.32 -9.01 -3.25
C ILE A 192 28.13 -10.51 -2.98
N MET A 193 26.96 -11.05 -3.33
CA MET A 193 26.65 -12.47 -3.11
C MET A 193 27.42 -13.40 -4.07
N ALA A 194 27.72 -12.94 -5.28
CA ALA A 194 28.39 -13.73 -6.30
C ALA A 194 29.94 -13.78 -6.17
N ASP A 195 30.56 -12.98 -5.30
CA ASP A 195 32.02 -12.93 -5.15
C ASP A 195 32.57 -14.11 -4.32
N GLU A 196 32.98 -15.17 -5.03
CA GLU A 196 33.55 -16.38 -4.41
C GLU A 196 34.85 -16.11 -3.63
N LYS A 197 35.71 -15.20 -4.12
CA LYS A 197 36.99 -14.87 -3.46
C LYS A 197 36.73 -14.22 -2.12
N PHE A 198 35.78 -13.32 -2.05
CA PHE A 198 35.37 -12.67 -0.83
C PHE A 198 34.73 -13.66 0.16
N ASN A 199 33.86 -14.54 -0.32
CA ASN A 199 33.22 -15.54 0.50
C ASN A 199 34.22 -16.55 1.12
N LYS A 200 35.28 -16.91 0.37
CA LYS A 200 36.37 -17.78 0.85
C LYS A 200 37.24 -17.06 1.88
N LEU A 201 37.73 -15.85 1.59
CA LEU A 201 38.53 -15.05 2.51
C LEU A 201 37.80 -14.79 3.84
N ARG A 202 36.48 -14.57 3.77
CA ARG A 202 35.63 -14.33 4.95
C ARG A 202 35.49 -15.58 5.82
N LYS A 203 35.34 -16.76 5.21
CA LYS A 203 35.29 -18.03 5.93
C LYS A 203 36.59 -18.26 6.69
N ASP A 204 37.71 -17.99 6.05
CA ASP A 204 39.05 -18.13 6.64
C ASP A 204 39.28 -17.13 7.81
N ILE A 205 38.85 -15.88 7.67
CA ILE A 205 38.93 -14.86 8.74
C ILE A 205 38.01 -15.23 9.91
N TRP A 206 36.81 -15.72 9.64
CA TRP A 206 35.83 -16.10 10.67
C TRP A 206 36.29 -17.36 11.46
N GLU A 207 36.88 -18.34 10.80
CA GLU A 207 37.47 -19.52 11.46
C GLU A 207 38.71 -19.14 12.29
N LEU A 208 39.54 -18.19 11.85
CA LEU A 208 40.66 -17.64 12.58
C LEU A 208 40.21 -16.86 13.83
N THR A 209 39.16 -16.06 13.75
CA THR A 209 38.65 -15.24 14.90
C THR A 209 37.98 -16.09 15.97
N GLY A 210 37.44 -17.27 15.63
CA GLY A 210 36.85 -18.22 16.58
C GLY A 210 37.86 -18.91 17.50
N ARG A 211 39.15 -18.86 17.17
CA ARG A 211 40.23 -19.55 17.91
C ARG A 211 41.04 -18.66 18.86
N PHE A 212 40.89 -17.33 18.87
CA PHE A 212 41.77 -16.44 19.66
C PHE A 212 41.05 -15.65 20.75
N LYS A 213 41.51 -15.82 21.99
CA LYS A 213 41.08 -15.09 23.20
C LYS A 213 41.62 -13.65 23.36
N ARG A 214 42.31 -13.06 22.37
CA ARG A 214 42.91 -11.69 22.47
C ARG A 214 42.29 -10.72 21.42
N ARG A 215 41.28 -9.98 21.86
CA ARG A 215 40.46 -9.05 21.07
C ARG A 215 41.19 -7.86 20.44
N ASP A 216 42.31 -7.38 21.01
CA ASP A 216 42.86 -6.06 20.61
C ASP A 216 43.83 -6.14 19.42
N LYS A 217 44.56 -7.24 19.21
CA LYS A 217 45.42 -7.41 18.00
C LYS A 217 44.65 -7.66 16.71
N ILE A 218 43.47 -8.22 16.80
CA ILE A 218 42.60 -8.53 15.61
C ILE A 218 42.00 -7.25 15.05
N ARG A 219 41.63 -6.26 15.89
CA ARG A 219 41.18 -4.94 15.44
C ARG A 219 42.20 -4.21 14.57
N ALA A 220 43.48 -4.27 14.93
CA ALA A 220 44.58 -3.66 14.16
C ALA A 220 44.82 -4.37 12.83
N THR A 221 44.65 -5.71 12.78
CA THR A 221 44.84 -6.49 11.54
C THR A 221 43.69 -6.27 10.56
N ILE A 222 42.45 -6.16 11.03
CA ILE A 222 41.28 -5.83 10.17
C ILE A 222 41.40 -4.41 9.58
N ALA A 223 41.82 -3.44 10.40
CA ALA A 223 42.07 -2.06 9.92
C ALA A 223 43.21 -1.97 8.88
N ASN A 224 44.22 -2.80 8.99
CA ASN A 224 45.34 -2.82 8.04
C ASN A 224 44.98 -3.56 6.74
N ILE A 225 44.10 -4.56 6.76
CA ILE A 225 43.56 -5.21 5.59
C ILE A 225 42.64 -4.28 4.81
N GLU A 226 41.82 -3.45 5.51
CA GLU A 226 41.00 -2.40 4.88
C GLU A 226 41.83 -1.36 4.13
N HIS A 227 43.06 -1.00 4.65
CA HIS A 227 43.96 -0.08 3.99
C HIS A 227 44.68 -0.68 2.75
N SER A 228 44.88 -1.98 2.72
CA SER A 228 45.60 -2.67 1.64
C SER A 228 44.73 -3.01 0.42
N LEU A 229 43.39 -2.94 0.56
CA LEU A 229 42.41 -3.28 -0.48
C LEU A 229 41.87 -2.05 -1.22
N LYS A 230 42.62 -0.97 -1.33
CA LYS A 230 42.21 0.30 -1.98
C LYS A 230 41.80 0.22 -3.45
N GLY A 231 41.70 -0.97 -4.04
CA GLY A 231 41.30 -1.17 -5.43
C GLY A 231 40.19 -2.23 -5.64
N LEU A 232 39.73 -2.92 -4.59
CA LEU A 232 38.66 -3.90 -4.68
C LEU A 232 37.38 -3.34 -4.06
N LEU A 233 36.26 -3.48 -4.76
CA LEU A 233 34.90 -3.15 -4.25
C LEU A 233 34.65 -4.05 -3.02
N VAL A 234 34.89 -3.53 -1.82
CA VAL A 234 34.64 -4.24 -0.56
C VAL A 234 33.11 -4.33 -0.38
N PRO A 235 32.56 -5.55 -0.28
CA PRO A 235 31.15 -5.73 0.01
C PRO A 235 30.71 -4.93 1.23
N GLY A 236 29.55 -4.25 1.12
CA GLY A 236 29.00 -3.44 2.21
C GLY A 236 29.66 -2.06 2.39
N MET A 237 30.58 -1.64 1.52
CA MET A 237 31.24 -0.31 1.61
C MET A 237 30.23 0.84 1.67
N MET A 238 29.14 0.75 0.93
CA MET A 238 28.07 1.76 0.95
C MET A 238 27.51 1.92 2.38
N PHE A 239 27.15 0.84 3.04
CA PHE A 239 26.61 0.87 4.39
C PHE A 239 27.64 1.35 5.43
N GLN A 240 28.91 0.96 5.25
CA GLN A 240 30.00 1.42 6.11
C GLN A 240 30.22 2.94 5.98
N LYS A 241 30.15 3.49 4.76
CA LYS A 241 30.24 4.94 4.52
C LYS A 241 29.05 5.70 5.11
N MET A 242 27.88 5.04 5.21
CA MET A 242 26.72 5.56 5.93
C MET A 242 26.82 5.40 7.46
N GLY A 243 27.93 4.89 7.99
CA GLY A 243 28.20 4.79 9.44
C GLY A 243 27.79 3.44 10.08
N PHE A 244 27.38 2.45 9.32
CA PHE A 244 27.04 1.13 9.84
C PHE A 244 28.27 0.22 9.91
N ARG A 245 28.32 -0.63 10.92
CA ARG A 245 29.21 -1.78 10.94
C ARG A 245 28.51 -2.92 10.19
N TYR A 246 29.05 -3.27 9.03
CA TYR A 246 28.44 -4.26 8.12
C TYR A 246 29.01 -5.66 8.38
N PHE A 247 28.13 -6.66 8.43
CA PHE A 247 28.41 -8.06 8.60
C PHE A 247 27.65 -8.86 7.54
N GLY A 248 28.29 -9.77 6.88
CA GLY A 248 27.65 -10.59 5.87
C GLY A 248 28.25 -10.42 4.46
N PRO A 249 27.61 -10.98 3.42
CA PRO A 249 26.42 -11.82 3.50
C PRO A 249 26.69 -13.20 4.15
N ILE A 250 25.75 -13.72 4.91
CA ILE A 250 25.79 -15.10 5.46
C ILE A 250 24.60 -15.90 4.93
N ASN A 251 24.71 -17.23 4.93
CA ASN A 251 23.60 -18.10 4.56
C ASN A 251 22.46 -17.97 5.59
N GLY A 252 21.33 -17.41 5.18
CA GLY A 252 20.16 -17.20 6.03
C GLY A 252 19.38 -18.47 6.35
N HIS A 253 19.74 -19.62 5.75
CA HIS A 253 19.18 -20.94 6.05
C HIS A 253 20.09 -21.82 6.91
N ASP A 254 21.28 -21.33 7.29
CA ASP A 254 22.17 -21.99 8.26
C ASP A 254 21.81 -21.50 9.67
N LEU A 255 20.90 -22.23 10.32
CA LEU A 255 20.35 -21.84 11.61
C LEU A 255 21.42 -21.77 12.73
N PRO A 256 22.38 -22.75 12.87
CA PRO A 256 23.47 -22.58 13.80
C PRO A 256 24.34 -21.36 13.59
N LEU A 257 24.67 -21.04 12.33
CA LEU A 257 25.43 -19.84 11.96
C LEU A 257 24.66 -18.57 12.30
N LEU A 258 23.35 -18.51 11.98
CA LEU A 258 22.48 -17.38 12.30
C LEU A 258 22.41 -17.11 13.81
N VAL A 259 22.14 -18.16 14.60
CA VAL A 259 22.05 -18.04 16.07
C VAL A 259 23.35 -17.53 16.63
N LYS A 260 24.51 -18.12 16.27
CA LYS A 260 25.82 -17.66 16.72
C LYS A 260 26.09 -16.21 16.32
N THR A 261 25.84 -15.86 15.07
CA THR A 261 26.06 -14.48 14.58
C THR A 261 25.19 -13.47 15.33
N LEU A 262 23.90 -13.76 15.53
CA LEU A 262 23.00 -12.87 16.28
C LEU A 262 23.40 -12.74 17.75
N GLN A 263 23.87 -13.81 18.39
CA GLN A 263 24.41 -13.78 19.77
C GLN A 263 25.64 -12.87 19.86
N ASP A 264 26.54 -12.94 18.89
CA ASP A 264 27.73 -12.09 18.84
C ASP A 264 27.35 -10.62 18.60
N LEU A 265 26.45 -10.34 17.64
CA LEU A 265 25.99 -8.99 17.34
C LEU A 265 25.18 -8.36 18.48
N LYS A 266 24.40 -9.15 19.22
CA LYS A 266 23.65 -8.68 20.42
C LYS A 266 24.53 -7.99 21.44
N ASN A 267 25.80 -8.38 21.54
CA ASN A 267 26.77 -7.82 22.47
C ASN A 267 27.54 -6.60 21.94
N LEU A 268 27.30 -6.21 20.68
CA LEU A 268 27.91 -5.05 20.08
C LEU A 268 27.00 -3.83 20.23
N SER A 269 27.60 -2.64 20.10
CA SER A 269 26.92 -1.34 20.16
C SER A 269 27.10 -0.57 18.87
N GLY A 270 26.24 0.41 18.64
CA GLY A 270 26.20 1.29 17.47
C GLY A 270 25.28 0.75 16.37
N PRO A 271 25.16 1.43 15.23
CA PRO A 271 24.36 0.96 14.12
C PRO A 271 25.05 -0.25 13.45
N LEU A 272 24.37 -1.38 13.48
CA LEU A 272 24.84 -2.67 12.92
C LEU A 272 23.98 -3.04 11.72
N MET A 273 24.60 -3.58 10.68
CA MET A 273 23.90 -4.20 9.54
C MET A 273 24.35 -5.62 9.35
N LEU A 274 23.41 -6.54 9.44
CA LEU A 274 23.61 -7.96 9.10
C LEU A 274 22.94 -8.24 7.74
N HIS A 275 23.72 -8.62 6.76
CA HIS A 275 23.23 -9.04 5.45
C HIS A 275 23.14 -10.58 5.44
N ILE A 276 21.94 -11.10 5.17
CA ILE A 276 21.69 -12.53 5.04
C ILE A 276 21.16 -12.87 3.63
N ALA A 277 21.63 -13.97 3.07
CA ALA A 277 21.17 -14.49 1.79
C ALA A 277 20.13 -15.59 2.04
N THR A 278 18.94 -15.46 1.48
CA THR A 278 17.85 -16.44 1.62
C THR A 278 17.26 -16.83 0.27
N ILE A 279 16.45 -17.88 0.27
CA ILE A 279 15.70 -18.36 -0.89
C ILE A 279 14.22 -18.15 -0.61
N LYS A 280 13.57 -17.33 -1.42
CA LYS A 280 12.13 -17.10 -1.33
C LYS A 280 11.38 -18.39 -1.67
N GLY A 281 10.44 -18.81 -0.81
CA GLY A 281 9.73 -20.08 -0.98
C GLY A 281 10.45 -21.32 -0.45
N LYS A 282 11.57 -21.16 0.27
CA LYS A 282 12.45 -22.25 0.76
C LYS A 282 11.69 -23.41 1.40
N GLY A 283 11.99 -24.62 0.93
CA GLY A 283 11.44 -25.88 1.45
C GLY A 283 10.06 -26.25 0.87
N TYR A 284 9.55 -25.48 -0.10
CA TYR A 284 8.36 -25.82 -0.88
C TYR A 284 8.65 -25.65 -2.38
N LYS A 285 8.96 -26.77 -3.06
CA LYS A 285 9.42 -26.75 -4.48
C LYS A 285 8.59 -25.87 -5.42
N PRO A 286 7.23 -25.91 -5.39
CA PRO A 286 6.46 -25.03 -6.28
C PRO A 286 6.72 -23.53 -6.04
N ALA A 287 6.95 -23.11 -4.78
CA ALA A 287 7.23 -21.71 -4.46
C ALA A 287 8.70 -21.32 -4.70
N GLU A 288 9.64 -22.26 -4.62
CA GLU A 288 11.04 -22.04 -5.05
C GLU A 288 11.13 -21.87 -6.57
N GLY A 289 10.31 -22.61 -7.34
CA GLY A 289 10.28 -22.54 -8.81
C GLY A 289 9.62 -21.27 -9.37
N ASP A 290 8.61 -20.74 -8.64
CA ASP A 290 7.91 -19.52 -9.05
C ASP A 290 7.52 -18.68 -7.82
N ALA A 291 8.50 -17.95 -7.31
CA ALA A 291 8.32 -17.12 -6.12
C ALA A 291 7.33 -15.96 -6.31
N SER A 292 7.15 -15.48 -7.55
CA SER A 292 6.18 -14.43 -7.88
C SER A 292 4.74 -14.93 -7.74
N LYS A 293 4.43 -16.08 -8.29
CA LYS A 293 3.11 -16.73 -8.19
C LYS A 293 2.70 -16.98 -6.73
N TYR A 294 3.67 -17.37 -5.89
CA TYR A 294 3.45 -17.68 -4.48
C TYR A 294 3.76 -16.50 -3.53
N HIS A 295 3.97 -15.30 -4.06
CA HIS A 295 4.13 -14.10 -3.22
C HIS A 295 2.83 -13.78 -2.46
N GLY A 296 1.71 -13.65 -3.16
CA GLY A 296 0.37 -13.45 -2.61
C GLY A 296 -0.60 -14.44 -3.27
N VAL A 297 -0.56 -15.71 -2.83
CA VAL A 297 -1.26 -16.82 -3.48
C VAL A 297 -2.68 -16.97 -2.96
N GLY A 298 -3.61 -17.35 -3.83
CA GLY A 298 -4.95 -17.85 -3.47
C GLY A 298 -4.89 -19.27 -2.87
N LYS A 299 -6.05 -19.92 -2.72
CA LYS A 299 -6.12 -21.32 -2.31
C LYS A 299 -5.44 -22.22 -3.34
N PHE A 300 -4.75 -23.27 -2.89
CA PHE A 300 -4.02 -24.19 -3.77
C PHE A 300 -3.94 -25.59 -3.17
N ASP A 301 -3.70 -26.58 -4.02
CA ASP A 301 -3.38 -27.94 -3.56
C ASP A 301 -1.95 -27.99 -3.00
N LYS A 302 -1.81 -28.37 -1.74
CA LYS A 302 -0.52 -28.33 -1.04
C LYS A 302 0.51 -29.34 -1.55
N ILE A 303 0.08 -30.39 -2.28
CA ILE A 303 0.97 -31.44 -2.79
C ILE A 303 1.53 -31.01 -4.15
N THR A 304 0.63 -30.62 -5.06
CA THR A 304 0.99 -30.30 -6.45
C THR A 304 1.36 -28.82 -6.64
N GLY A 305 0.93 -27.94 -5.75
CA GLY A 305 1.03 -26.48 -5.92
C GLY A 305 0.03 -25.90 -6.93
N ALA A 306 -0.90 -26.72 -7.45
CA ALA A 306 -1.90 -26.26 -8.37
C ALA A 306 -2.87 -25.28 -7.70
N LEU A 307 -3.05 -24.09 -8.30
CA LEU A 307 -4.02 -23.11 -7.80
C LEU A 307 -5.43 -23.64 -7.98
N ALA A 308 -6.31 -23.28 -7.05
CA ALA A 308 -7.75 -23.54 -7.23
C ALA A 308 -8.22 -22.91 -8.53
N PRO A 309 -9.02 -23.62 -9.35
CA PRO A 309 -9.56 -23.07 -10.58
C PRO A 309 -10.29 -21.76 -10.29
N LYS A 310 -10.02 -20.72 -11.08
CA LYS A 310 -10.87 -19.54 -11.08
C LYS A 310 -12.16 -19.89 -11.83
N ALA A 311 -13.29 -19.52 -11.27
CA ALA A 311 -14.55 -19.63 -11.98
C ALA A 311 -14.44 -18.87 -13.32
N ALA A 312 -14.94 -19.47 -14.40
CA ALA A 312 -15.09 -18.76 -15.66
C ALA A 312 -16.01 -17.55 -15.44
N GLY A 313 -15.59 -16.39 -15.85
CA GLY A 313 -16.32 -15.14 -15.61
C GLY A 313 -15.76 -14.00 -16.42
N LYS A 314 -16.37 -12.85 -16.27
CA LYS A 314 -15.93 -11.61 -16.89
C LYS A 314 -14.49 -11.26 -16.48
N PRO A 315 -13.73 -10.55 -17.32
CA PRO A 315 -12.35 -10.18 -16.99
C PRO A 315 -12.28 -9.28 -15.75
N ALA A 316 -11.14 -9.27 -15.08
CA ALA A 316 -10.86 -8.28 -14.04
C ALA A 316 -10.57 -6.90 -14.67
N PHE A 317 -10.86 -5.82 -13.96
CA PHE A 317 -10.47 -4.45 -14.38
C PHE A 317 -8.99 -4.36 -14.72
N THR A 318 -8.11 -4.94 -13.91
CA THR A 318 -6.66 -5.02 -14.17
C THR A 318 -6.32 -5.69 -15.51
N LYS A 319 -7.09 -6.72 -15.93
CA LYS A 319 -6.90 -7.39 -17.21
C LYS A 319 -7.33 -6.49 -18.37
N VAL A 320 -8.50 -5.85 -18.25
CA VAL A 320 -8.97 -4.87 -19.25
C VAL A 320 -7.97 -3.74 -19.40
N PHE A 321 -7.49 -3.17 -18.29
CA PHE A 321 -6.47 -2.13 -18.29
C PHE A 321 -5.20 -2.58 -19.05
N GLY A 322 -4.67 -3.77 -18.72
CA GLY A 322 -3.46 -4.29 -19.34
C GLY A 322 -3.60 -4.54 -20.84
N ASP A 323 -4.75 -5.04 -21.29
CA ASP A 323 -5.04 -5.26 -22.71
C ASP A 323 -5.08 -3.92 -23.46
N VAL A 324 -5.79 -2.94 -22.90
CA VAL A 324 -5.89 -1.60 -23.48
C VAL A 324 -4.53 -0.91 -23.54
N MET A 325 -3.68 -1.05 -22.51
CA MET A 325 -2.33 -0.49 -22.56
C MET A 325 -1.51 -1.04 -23.73
N VAL A 326 -1.68 -2.31 -24.08
CA VAL A 326 -1.03 -2.91 -25.27
C VAL A 326 -1.61 -2.27 -26.55
N GLU A 327 -2.94 -2.11 -26.67
CA GLU A 327 -3.60 -1.43 -27.79
C GLU A 327 -3.05 -0.01 -27.99
N LEU A 328 -2.94 0.76 -26.89
CA LEU A 328 -2.42 2.13 -26.93
C LEU A 328 -0.94 2.18 -27.33
N GLY A 329 -0.14 1.23 -26.81
CA GLY A 329 1.27 1.12 -27.16
C GLY A 329 1.51 0.76 -28.64
N GLU A 330 0.61 0.02 -29.27
CA GLU A 330 0.62 -0.25 -30.71
C GLU A 330 0.30 1.00 -31.53
N LYS A 331 -0.68 1.78 -31.04
CA LYS A 331 -1.21 2.94 -31.76
C LYS A 331 -0.29 4.16 -31.69
N ASP A 332 0.30 4.44 -30.52
CA ASP A 332 1.14 5.64 -30.30
C ASP A 332 2.45 5.30 -29.62
N LYS A 333 3.58 5.56 -30.31
CA LYS A 333 4.93 5.31 -29.79
C LYS A 333 5.30 6.19 -28.60
N ARG A 334 4.56 7.27 -28.35
CA ARG A 334 4.78 8.16 -27.20
C ARG A 334 4.25 7.57 -25.90
N VAL A 335 3.41 6.53 -25.97
CA VAL A 335 2.85 5.85 -24.79
C VAL A 335 3.96 5.10 -24.05
N ILE A 336 4.16 5.49 -22.80
CA ILE A 336 5.18 4.95 -21.88
C ILE A 336 4.46 4.45 -20.62
N ALA A 337 4.77 3.23 -20.19
CA ALA A 337 4.24 2.70 -18.93
C ALA A 337 5.31 2.76 -17.82
N VAL A 338 4.96 3.35 -16.68
CA VAL A 338 5.82 3.47 -15.49
C VAL A 338 5.11 2.81 -14.31
N THR A 339 5.81 1.93 -13.58
CA THR A 339 5.27 1.28 -12.38
C THR A 339 6.34 1.15 -11.30
N ALA A 340 5.91 0.91 -10.05
CA ALA A 340 6.78 0.77 -8.89
C ALA A 340 6.71 -0.67 -8.34
N ALA A 341 7.47 -1.60 -8.93
CA ALA A 341 7.55 -3.03 -8.59
C ALA A 341 6.21 -3.80 -8.71
N MET A 342 5.27 -3.33 -9.54
CA MET A 342 3.90 -3.86 -9.60
C MET A 342 3.46 -4.32 -10.99
N ALA A 343 4.38 -4.62 -11.92
CA ALA A 343 4.06 -4.97 -13.31
C ALA A 343 2.97 -6.06 -13.42
N SER A 344 3.10 -7.17 -12.70
CA SER A 344 2.11 -8.25 -12.72
C SER A 344 0.80 -7.86 -12.04
N GLY A 345 0.87 -7.10 -10.96
CA GLY A 345 -0.28 -6.69 -10.18
C GLY A 345 -1.15 -5.64 -10.86
N THR A 346 -0.59 -4.85 -11.77
CA THR A 346 -1.25 -3.79 -12.53
C THR A 346 -1.57 -4.19 -13.98
N GLY A 347 -1.30 -5.44 -14.38
CA GLY A 347 -1.61 -5.94 -15.74
C GLY A 347 -0.59 -5.54 -16.82
N LEU A 348 0.54 -4.95 -16.45
CA LEU A 348 1.52 -4.42 -17.40
C LEU A 348 2.53 -5.47 -17.96
N VAL A 349 2.41 -6.75 -17.61
CA VAL A 349 3.35 -7.78 -18.08
C VAL A 349 3.39 -7.84 -19.61
N SER A 350 2.23 -7.97 -20.26
CA SER A 350 2.15 -8.03 -21.72
C SER A 350 2.68 -6.77 -22.40
N PHE A 351 2.47 -5.59 -21.81
CA PHE A 351 3.06 -4.34 -22.31
C PHE A 351 4.59 -4.38 -22.19
N SER A 352 5.13 -4.83 -21.06
CA SER A 352 6.57 -4.90 -20.82
C SER A 352 7.28 -5.89 -21.76
N GLU A 353 6.63 -7.01 -22.10
CA GLU A 353 7.15 -7.99 -23.03
C GLU A 353 7.13 -7.47 -24.48
N LYS A 354 6.06 -6.76 -24.85
CA LYS A 354 5.89 -6.25 -26.22
C LYS A 354 6.68 -4.96 -26.47
N PHE A 355 6.81 -4.11 -25.48
CA PHE A 355 7.45 -2.78 -25.59
C PHE A 355 8.50 -2.54 -24.49
N PRO A 356 9.57 -3.35 -24.42
CA PRO A 356 10.55 -3.30 -23.33
C PRO A 356 11.23 -1.93 -23.19
N ASP A 357 11.45 -1.20 -24.28
CA ASP A 357 12.08 0.14 -24.28
C ASP A 357 11.09 1.26 -23.84
N ARG A 358 9.83 0.94 -23.65
CA ARG A 358 8.77 1.86 -23.25
C ARG A 358 8.11 1.47 -21.92
N PHE A 359 8.68 0.50 -21.23
CA PHE A 359 8.26 0.04 -19.92
C PHE A 359 9.35 0.30 -18.89
N PHE A 360 8.99 0.97 -17.81
CA PHE A 360 9.90 1.31 -16.72
C PHE A 360 9.34 0.84 -15.37
N ASP A 361 9.97 -0.19 -14.80
CA ASP A 361 9.78 -0.56 -13.40
C ASP A 361 10.88 0.11 -12.58
N VAL A 362 10.51 1.01 -11.69
CA VAL A 362 11.46 1.80 -10.89
C VAL A 362 11.78 1.18 -9.53
N GLY A 363 11.32 -0.04 -9.25
CA GLY A 363 11.36 -0.63 -7.92
C GLY A 363 10.31 -0.03 -7.00
N ILE A 364 10.41 -0.28 -5.70
CA ILE A 364 9.43 0.26 -4.73
C ILE A 364 9.77 1.73 -4.43
N ALA A 365 9.56 2.61 -5.41
CA ALA A 365 9.98 4.01 -5.37
C ALA A 365 8.93 4.93 -6.03
N GLU A 366 7.74 5.00 -5.45
CA GLU A 366 6.58 5.69 -6.01
C GLU A 366 6.83 7.20 -6.21
N GLY A 367 7.53 7.86 -5.26
CA GLY A 367 7.91 9.27 -5.41
C GLY A 367 8.83 9.50 -6.62
N HIS A 368 9.83 8.63 -6.82
CA HIS A 368 10.67 8.66 -8.03
C HIS A 368 9.85 8.43 -9.30
N ALA A 369 8.90 7.47 -9.27
CA ALA A 369 8.00 7.22 -10.40
C ALA A 369 7.22 8.47 -10.81
N GLY A 370 6.74 9.25 -9.84
CA GLY A 370 6.06 10.52 -10.08
C GLY A 370 6.94 11.54 -10.80
N CYS A 371 8.12 11.84 -10.26
CA CYS A 371 9.09 12.75 -10.89
C CYS A 371 9.53 12.26 -12.29
N PHE A 372 9.76 10.95 -12.43
CA PHE A 372 10.17 10.36 -13.69
C PHE A 372 9.09 10.51 -14.77
N ALA A 373 7.82 10.22 -14.42
CA ALA A 373 6.69 10.44 -15.30
C ALA A 373 6.51 11.93 -15.66
N ALA A 374 6.72 12.84 -14.72
CA ALA A 374 6.70 14.28 -14.98
C ALA A 374 7.76 14.69 -16.02
N GLY A 375 9.00 14.20 -15.89
CA GLY A 375 10.06 14.46 -16.85
C GLY A 375 9.72 13.94 -18.27
N LEU A 376 9.14 12.73 -18.36
CA LEU A 376 8.68 12.18 -19.65
C LEU A 376 7.59 13.05 -20.30
N ALA A 377 6.63 13.51 -19.50
CA ALA A 377 5.55 14.37 -19.97
C ALA A 377 6.04 15.75 -20.42
N ALA A 378 7.03 16.32 -19.73
CA ALA A 378 7.65 17.59 -20.11
C ALA A 378 8.31 17.51 -21.50
N GLU A 379 8.83 16.34 -21.89
CA GLU A 379 9.38 16.05 -23.22
C GLU A 379 8.33 15.52 -24.22
N LYS A 380 7.03 15.73 -23.93
CA LYS A 380 5.89 15.41 -24.80
C LYS A 380 5.65 13.93 -25.06
N LEU A 381 6.18 13.04 -24.21
CA LEU A 381 5.76 11.66 -24.16
C LEU A 381 4.41 11.57 -23.40
N LYS A 382 3.73 10.42 -23.52
CA LYS A 382 2.47 10.13 -22.85
C LYS A 382 2.69 9.07 -21.75
N PRO A 383 3.17 9.47 -20.56
CA PRO A 383 3.42 8.53 -19.47
C PRO A 383 2.12 8.13 -18.77
N TYR A 384 1.95 6.82 -18.62
CA TYR A 384 0.95 6.18 -17.77
C TYR A 384 1.66 5.70 -16.51
N LEU A 385 1.45 6.41 -15.39
CA LEU A 385 1.96 6.06 -14.07
C LEU A 385 0.98 5.12 -13.39
N VAL A 386 1.34 3.85 -13.27
CA VAL A 386 0.42 2.77 -12.88
C VAL A 386 0.84 2.18 -11.54
N VAL A 387 0.09 2.47 -10.49
CA VAL A 387 0.39 2.12 -9.10
C VAL A 387 -0.90 1.73 -8.39
N TYR A 388 -0.82 0.91 -7.33
CA TYR A 388 -2.01 0.67 -6.49
C TYR A 388 -2.43 1.96 -5.79
N SER A 389 -3.73 2.17 -5.66
CA SER A 389 -4.31 3.37 -5.04
C SER A 389 -3.68 3.69 -3.68
N THR A 390 -3.57 2.71 -2.78
CA THR A 390 -2.96 2.91 -1.45
C THR A 390 -1.48 3.33 -1.53
N PHE A 391 -0.71 2.82 -2.52
CA PHE A 391 0.72 3.16 -2.65
C PHE A 391 0.95 4.49 -3.35
N MET A 392 0.00 4.98 -4.14
CA MET A 392 0.06 6.33 -4.74
C MET A 392 0.12 7.44 -3.68
N GLN A 393 -0.32 7.20 -2.45
CA GLN A 393 -0.16 8.13 -1.32
C GLN A 393 1.30 8.54 -1.10
N ARG A 394 2.28 7.67 -1.45
CA ARG A 394 3.71 7.96 -1.31
C ARG A 394 4.25 8.95 -2.33
N ALA A 395 3.53 9.18 -3.42
CA ALA A 395 3.87 10.13 -4.47
C ALA A 395 2.97 11.36 -4.44
N TYR A 396 2.22 11.61 -3.36
CA TYR A 396 1.25 12.71 -3.31
C TYR A 396 1.91 14.08 -3.45
N ASP A 397 3.06 14.30 -2.83
CA ASP A 397 3.84 15.52 -3.01
C ASP A 397 4.25 15.70 -4.47
N GLN A 398 4.76 14.65 -5.13
CA GLN A 398 5.17 14.70 -6.53
C GLN A 398 3.99 14.93 -7.47
N VAL A 399 2.80 14.40 -7.13
CA VAL A 399 1.58 14.69 -7.88
C VAL A 399 1.22 16.17 -7.81
N ILE A 400 1.35 16.80 -6.65
CA ILE A 400 1.07 18.22 -6.47
C ILE A 400 2.15 19.09 -7.14
N HIS A 401 3.41 18.91 -6.71
CA HIS A 401 4.52 19.82 -7.04
C HIS A 401 5.08 19.56 -8.45
N ASP A 402 5.40 18.29 -8.75
CA ASP A 402 6.12 17.99 -9.98
C ASP A 402 5.19 17.80 -11.20
N ILE A 403 3.93 17.39 -10.98
CA ILE A 403 2.99 17.10 -12.05
C ILE A 403 1.92 18.19 -12.18
N ALA A 404 1.06 18.37 -11.19
CA ALA A 404 -0.16 19.18 -11.34
C ALA A 404 0.10 20.70 -11.35
N LEU A 405 1.04 21.17 -10.52
CA LEU A 405 1.45 22.59 -10.52
C LEU A 405 1.96 23.02 -11.90
N GLN A 406 2.67 22.14 -12.59
CA GLN A 406 3.23 22.36 -13.93
C GLN A 406 2.24 21.97 -15.04
N LYS A 407 1.04 21.49 -14.73
CA LYS A 407 0.02 21.02 -15.68
C LYS A 407 0.54 19.95 -16.65
N LEU A 408 1.45 19.10 -16.20
CA LEU A 408 2.02 18.07 -17.05
C LEU A 408 1.00 16.95 -17.31
N PRO A 409 0.83 16.49 -18.58
CA PRO A 409 -0.21 15.54 -18.97
C PRO A 409 0.18 14.09 -18.61
N VAL A 410 0.32 13.80 -17.33
CA VAL A 410 0.58 12.45 -16.81
C VAL A 410 -0.75 11.76 -16.55
N VAL A 411 -0.93 10.55 -17.06
CA VAL A 411 -2.09 9.69 -16.75
C VAL A 411 -1.73 8.80 -15.56
N ILE A 412 -2.38 9.03 -14.42
CA ILE A 412 -2.16 8.31 -13.17
C ILE A 412 -3.22 7.24 -13.05
N CYS A 413 -2.85 5.97 -13.24
CA CYS A 413 -3.77 4.84 -13.18
C CYS A 413 -3.65 4.15 -11.81
N MET A 414 -4.71 4.26 -11.02
CA MET A 414 -4.76 3.73 -9.65
C MET A 414 -5.59 2.45 -9.61
N ASP A 415 -4.90 1.31 -9.69
CA ASP A 415 -5.51 -0.01 -9.49
C ASP A 415 -5.80 -0.23 -8.00
N ARG A 416 -6.75 -1.07 -7.65
CA ARG A 416 -7.18 -1.39 -6.28
C ARG A 416 -7.76 -0.21 -5.51
N ALA A 417 -8.50 0.64 -6.19
CA ALA A 417 -9.30 1.67 -5.54
C ALA A 417 -10.45 1.07 -4.71
N GLY A 418 -10.81 1.73 -3.62
CA GLY A 418 -11.82 1.23 -2.68
C GLY A 418 -11.31 0.09 -1.80
N LEU A 419 -12.21 -0.79 -1.36
CA LEU A 419 -11.87 -1.92 -0.49
C LEU A 419 -11.26 -3.08 -1.30
N VAL A 420 -10.08 -3.53 -0.89
CA VAL A 420 -9.34 -4.62 -1.56
C VAL A 420 -9.54 -5.99 -0.92
N GLY A 421 -10.14 -6.03 0.26
CA GLY A 421 -10.49 -7.27 0.95
C GLY A 421 -9.42 -7.78 1.92
N ASN A 422 -8.84 -8.95 1.64
CA ASN A 422 -8.06 -9.73 2.60
C ASN A 422 -6.75 -9.08 3.09
N ASP A 423 -6.19 -8.09 2.39
CA ASP A 423 -4.99 -7.36 2.81
C ASP A 423 -5.30 -6.19 3.77
N GLY A 424 -6.58 -5.80 3.85
CA GLY A 424 -7.11 -4.91 4.87
C GLY A 424 -6.67 -3.45 4.80
N PRO A 425 -6.68 -2.75 5.93
CA PRO A 425 -6.58 -1.29 6.00
C PRO A 425 -5.29 -0.71 5.41
N THR A 426 -4.22 -1.48 5.35
CA THR A 426 -2.95 -1.05 4.74
C THR A 426 -2.99 -1.04 3.21
N HIS A 427 -3.99 -1.72 2.62
CA HIS A 427 -4.08 -1.90 1.18
C HIS A 427 -5.37 -1.33 0.57
N HIS A 428 -6.37 -0.93 1.38
CA HIS A 428 -7.57 -0.27 0.88
C HIS A 428 -7.23 1.07 0.21
N GLY A 429 -7.75 1.27 -1.00
CA GLY A 429 -7.68 2.53 -1.73
C GLY A 429 -8.84 3.45 -1.34
N ALA A 430 -8.96 3.75 -0.04
CA ALA A 430 -10.11 4.44 0.54
C ALA A 430 -10.00 5.97 0.53
N PHE A 431 -8.89 6.54 0.06
CA PHE A 431 -8.60 7.98 0.19
C PHE A 431 -8.24 8.66 -1.14
N ASP A 432 -8.18 7.90 -2.23
CA ASP A 432 -7.67 8.39 -3.51
C ASP A 432 -8.56 9.49 -4.12
N LEU A 433 -9.89 9.37 -4.08
CA LEU A 433 -10.78 10.44 -4.52
C LEU A 433 -10.55 11.71 -3.70
N THR A 434 -10.39 11.57 -2.38
CA THR A 434 -10.17 12.68 -1.47
C THR A 434 -8.91 13.45 -1.82
N TYR A 435 -7.74 12.79 -1.80
CA TYR A 435 -6.47 13.51 -1.96
C TYR A 435 -6.21 13.95 -3.41
N MET A 436 -6.71 13.22 -4.42
CA MET A 436 -6.59 13.63 -5.82
C MET A 436 -7.52 14.81 -6.16
N SER A 437 -8.74 14.85 -5.60
CA SER A 437 -9.68 15.93 -5.86
C SER A 437 -9.25 17.26 -5.26
N THR A 438 -8.44 17.27 -4.20
CA THR A 438 -7.91 18.53 -3.62
C THR A 438 -6.86 19.21 -4.50
N VAL A 439 -6.25 18.46 -5.45
CA VAL A 439 -5.15 18.98 -6.27
C VAL A 439 -5.68 19.83 -7.44
N PRO A 440 -5.29 21.13 -7.56
CA PRO A 440 -5.66 21.95 -8.71
C PRO A 440 -5.15 21.35 -10.03
N ASN A 441 -5.79 21.68 -11.14
CA ASN A 441 -5.49 21.19 -12.50
C ASN A 441 -5.64 19.68 -12.72
N MET A 442 -6.01 18.91 -11.69
CA MET A 442 -6.22 17.47 -11.77
C MET A 442 -7.62 17.16 -12.32
N THR A 443 -7.70 16.25 -13.29
CA THR A 443 -8.94 15.55 -13.63
C THR A 443 -8.98 14.22 -12.87
N VAL A 444 -10.10 13.92 -12.21
CA VAL A 444 -10.31 12.67 -11.46
C VAL A 444 -11.50 11.94 -12.03
N VAL A 445 -11.28 10.71 -12.51
CA VAL A 445 -12.30 9.91 -13.17
C VAL A 445 -12.34 8.47 -12.61
N ALA A 446 -13.57 7.95 -12.47
CA ALA A 446 -13.83 6.61 -11.94
C ALA A 446 -14.79 5.88 -12.89
N PRO A 447 -14.31 4.97 -13.74
CA PRO A 447 -15.16 4.22 -14.66
C PRO A 447 -16.10 3.27 -13.92
N LYS A 448 -17.35 3.18 -14.40
CA LYS A 448 -18.38 2.26 -13.87
C LYS A 448 -18.12 0.80 -14.22
N ASP A 449 -17.51 0.55 -15.38
CA ASP A 449 -17.25 -0.79 -15.92
C ASP A 449 -16.00 -0.83 -16.81
N GLY A 450 -15.74 -2.00 -17.41
CA GLY A 450 -14.58 -2.23 -18.27
C GLY A 450 -14.65 -1.48 -19.61
N ASN A 451 -15.84 -1.30 -20.16
CA ASN A 451 -16.04 -0.58 -21.43
C ASN A 451 -15.72 0.90 -21.24
N GLU A 452 -16.21 1.48 -20.15
CA GLU A 452 -15.91 2.88 -19.82
C GLU A 452 -14.43 3.08 -19.49
N LEU A 453 -13.78 2.14 -18.75
CA LEU A 453 -12.33 2.17 -18.54
C LEU A 453 -11.57 2.20 -19.86
N ARG A 454 -11.93 1.33 -20.81
CA ARG A 454 -11.34 1.28 -22.15
C ARG A 454 -11.52 2.61 -22.88
N SER A 455 -12.73 3.17 -22.85
CA SER A 455 -13.06 4.43 -23.50
C SER A 455 -12.27 5.61 -22.93
N ILE A 456 -12.14 5.71 -21.60
CA ILE A 456 -11.37 6.73 -20.91
C ILE A 456 -9.88 6.64 -21.29
N LEU A 457 -9.31 5.43 -21.28
CA LEU A 457 -7.91 5.20 -21.64
C LEU A 457 -7.64 5.60 -23.10
N HIS A 458 -8.51 5.19 -24.03
CA HIS A 458 -8.39 5.63 -25.43
C HIS A 458 -8.51 7.15 -25.58
N TYR A 459 -9.45 7.78 -24.86
CA TYR A 459 -9.57 9.24 -24.87
C TYR A 459 -8.25 9.92 -24.46
N THR A 460 -7.61 9.44 -23.35
CA THR A 460 -6.34 10.03 -22.88
C THR A 460 -5.18 9.85 -23.85
N ALA A 461 -5.23 8.80 -24.68
CA ALA A 461 -4.21 8.57 -25.71
C ALA A 461 -4.46 9.38 -26.99
N ASP A 462 -5.74 9.58 -27.37
CA ASP A 462 -6.13 10.20 -28.63
C ASP A 462 -6.17 11.73 -28.59
N HIS A 463 -6.26 12.30 -27.39
CA HIS A 463 -6.36 13.75 -27.19
C HIS A 463 -5.13 14.33 -26.48
N GLU A 464 -4.84 15.61 -26.75
CA GLU A 464 -3.85 16.35 -25.98
C GLU A 464 -4.48 16.82 -24.67
N LEU A 465 -3.93 16.35 -23.56
CA LEU A 465 -4.43 16.67 -22.22
C LEU A 465 -3.87 18.02 -21.76
N THR A 466 -4.70 18.82 -21.10
CA THR A 466 -4.32 20.15 -20.55
C THR A 466 -3.74 20.07 -19.14
N GLY A 467 -3.67 18.89 -18.55
CA GLY A 467 -3.15 18.62 -17.22
C GLY A 467 -3.22 17.12 -16.89
N PRO A 468 -2.87 16.74 -15.67
CA PRO A 468 -2.88 15.33 -15.26
C PRO A 468 -4.29 14.78 -15.12
N VAL A 469 -4.39 13.46 -15.38
CA VAL A 469 -5.63 12.69 -15.26
C VAL A 469 -5.41 11.51 -14.32
N ALA A 470 -6.19 11.44 -13.24
CA ALA A 470 -6.22 10.32 -12.32
C ALA A 470 -7.40 9.40 -12.64
N ILE A 471 -7.12 8.16 -13.01
CA ILE A 471 -8.10 7.12 -13.31
C ILE A 471 -8.04 6.08 -12.18
N ARG A 472 -9.17 5.85 -11.50
CA ARG A 472 -9.22 4.88 -10.40
C ARG A 472 -10.20 3.75 -10.70
N TYR A 473 -9.81 2.50 -10.45
CA TYR A 473 -10.67 1.31 -10.66
C TYR A 473 -10.41 0.24 -9.61
N PRO A 474 -11.44 -0.59 -9.28
CA PRO A 474 -11.35 -1.53 -8.16
C PRO A 474 -10.58 -2.81 -8.53
N ARG A 475 -10.20 -3.56 -7.50
CA ARG A 475 -9.77 -4.96 -7.61
C ARG A 475 -10.99 -5.87 -7.69
N ASP A 476 -11.63 -5.93 -8.86
CA ASP A 476 -12.82 -6.74 -9.09
C ASP A 476 -12.91 -7.17 -10.55
N ASN A 477 -13.86 -8.07 -10.87
CA ASN A 477 -14.25 -8.34 -12.25
C ASN A 477 -15.16 -7.22 -12.75
N VAL A 478 -15.12 -6.96 -14.06
CA VAL A 478 -16.03 -5.97 -14.65
C VAL A 478 -17.49 -6.46 -14.55
N PRO A 479 -18.44 -5.56 -14.26
CA PRO A 479 -19.84 -5.97 -14.06
C PRO A 479 -20.56 -6.30 -15.37
N THR A 480 -20.11 -5.76 -16.50
CA THR A 480 -20.72 -5.90 -17.83
C THR A 480 -19.86 -6.76 -18.76
N GLU A 481 -20.42 -7.26 -19.84
CA GLU A 481 -19.65 -7.87 -20.92
C GLU A 481 -18.82 -6.81 -21.64
N MET A 482 -17.64 -7.21 -22.12
CA MET A 482 -16.80 -6.33 -22.92
C MET A 482 -17.34 -6.25 -24.34
N LEU A 483 -17.46 -5.04 -24.86
CA LEU A 483 -17.89 -4.78 -26.23
C LEU A 483 -16.69 -4.81 -27.18
N ASP A 484 -16.91 -5.20 -28.42
CA ASP A 484 -15.87 -5.17 -29.45
C ASP A 484 -15.53 -3.73 -29.93
N ILE A 485 -16.43 -2.79 -29.66
CA ILE A 485 -16.28 -1.40 -30.04
C ILE A 485 -15.90 -0.52 -28.82
N ILE A 486 -15.20 0.56 -29.09
CA ILE A 486 -14.96 1.62 -28.10
C ILE A 486 -16.18 2.54 -28.10
N VAL A 487 -16.88 2.63 -26.95
CA VAL A 487 -18.01 3.53 -26.76
C VAL A 487 -17.49 4.94 -26.54
N PRO A 488 -17.80 5.94 -27.39
CA PRO A 488 -17.38 7.30 -27.18
C PRO A 488 -17.88 7.85 -25.84
N ILE A 489 -17.02 8.62 -25.17
CA ILE A 489 -17.39 9.36 -23.95
C ILE A 489 -17.28 10.88 -24.21
N GLU A 490 -18.19 11.62 -23.65
CA GLU A 490 -18.06 13.07 -23.57
C GLU A 490 -17.24 13.44 -22.34
N TRP A 491 -16.10 14.11 -22.57
CA TRP A 491 -15.14 14.42 -21.50
C TRP A 491 -15.69 15.46 -20.53
N GLY A 492 -15.61 15.18 -19.25
CA GLY A 492 -16.13 16.04 -18.20
C GLY A 492 -17.64 15.89 -17.96
N LYS A 493 -18.33 15.03 -18.71
CA LYS A 493 -19.78 14.81 -18.57
C LYS A 493 -20.10 13.51 -17.82
N TRP A 494 -21.14 13.58 -17.00
CA TRP A 494 -21.78 12.43 -16.37
C TRP A 494 -22.71 11.72 -17.37
N GLU A 495 -23.27 10.62 -16.95
CA GLU A 495 -24.18 9.83 -17.79
C GLU A 495 -25.40 9.38 -16.97
N ALA A 496 -26.56 9.51 -17.55
CA ALA A 496 -27.81 9.00 -17.00
C ALA A 496 -28.76 8.60 -18.14
N ASP A 497 -29.43 7.47 -17.98
CA ASP A 497 -30.46 7.06 -18.95
C ASP A 497 -31.70 7.93 -18.80
N ASN A 498 -32.07 8.27 -17.57
CA ASN A 498 -33.26 9.06 -17.26
C ASN A 498 -33.15 9.71 -15.88
N ILE A 499 -33.54 11.01 -15.76
CA ILE A 499 -33.57 11.76 -14.51
C ILE A 499 -35.00 12.27 -14.25
N GLU A 500 -35.98 11.34 -14.13
CA GLU A 500 -37.36 11.70 -13.89
C GLU A 500 -37.78 11.63 -12.44
N SER A 501 -37.06 10.89 -11.60
CA SER A 501 -37.41 10.69 -10.20
C SER A 501 -37.12 11.93 -9.33
N ASP A 502 -37.94 12.12 -8.31
CA ASP A 502 -37.71 13.06 -7.20
C ASP A 502 -36.48 12.66 -6.34
N ILE A 503 -35.97 11.43 -6.50
CA ILE A 503 -34.83 10.87 -5.77
C ILE A 503 -33.75 10.54 -6.79
N VAL A 504 -32.61 11.23 -6.70
CA VAL A 504 -31.49 11.02 -7.62
C VAL A 504 -30.26 10.53 -6.86
N VAL A 505 -29.64 9.48 -7.35
CA VAL A 505 -28.43 8.89 -6.82
C VAL A 505 -27.26 9.20 -7.75
N LEU A 506 -26.25 9.91 -7.23
CA LEU A 506 -24.99 10.19 -7.91
C LEU A 506 -23.97 9.10 -7.52
N ALA A 507 -23.76 8.15 -8.40
CA ALA A 507 -22.93 6.99 -8.12
C ALA A 507 -21.54 7.10 -8.77
N VAL A 508 -20.48 6.92 -7.98
CA VAL A 508 -19.08 7.02 -8.43
C VAL A 508 -18.51 5.65 -8.76
N GLY A 509 -18.07 5.45 -9.99
CA GLY A 509 -17.35 4.25 -10.43
C GLY A 509 -18.12 2.95 -10.17
N ALA A 510 -17.50 1.97 -9.53
CA ALA A 510 -18.10 0.66 -9.27
C ALA A 510 -19.41 0.73 -8.45
N MET A 511 -19.66 1.81 -7.72
CA MET A 511 -20.90 2.02 -6.99
C MET A 511 -22.10 2.24 -7.91
N PHE A 512 -21.90 2.52 -9.20
CA PHE A 512 -22.99 2.61 -10.17
C PHE A 512 -23.78 1.31 -10.28
N THR A 513 -23.10 0.18 -10.44
CA THR A 513 -23.76 -1.14 -10.51
C THR A 513 -24.49 -1.48 -9.20
N THR A 514 -23.90 -1.19 -8.05
CA THR A 514 -24.55 -1.37 -6.74
C THR A 514 -25.81 -0.51 -6.63
N SER A 515 -25.75 0.73 -7.11
CA SER A 515 -26.88 1.66 -7.09
C SER A 515 -28.03 1.22 -8.01
N LEU A 516 -27.72 0.64 -9.19
CA LEU A 516 -28.75 0.07 -10.08
C LEU A 516 -29.49 -1.10 -9.42
N LYS A 517 -28.74 -2.01 -8.77
CA LYS A 517 -29.37 -3.12 -8.03
C LYS A 517 -30.22 -2.61 -6.85
N ALA A 518 -29.75 -1.59 -6.13
CA ALA A 518 -30.54 -0.95 -5.09
C ALA A 518 -31.81 -0.28 -5.65
N ALA A 519 -31.73 0.33 -6.84
CA ALA A 519 -32.90 0.89 -7.54
C ALA A 519 -33.94 -0.19 -7.87
N ASP A 520 -33.52 -1.35 -8.35
CA ASP A 520 -34.41 -2.50 -8.61
C ASP A 520 -35.12 -2.97 -7.34
N ILE A 521 -34.41 -3.02 -6.20
CA ILE A 521 -35.00 -3.42 -4.92
C ILE A 521 -36.02 -2.36 -4.44
N LEU A 522 -35.70 -1.09 -4.56
CA LEU A 522 -36.58 0.02 -4.17
C LEU A 522 -37.81 0.11 -5.06
N ALA A 523 -37.65 -0.09 -6.37
CA ALA A 523 -38.78 -0.13 -7.33
C ALA A 523 -39.84 -1.19 -6.97
N LYS A 524 -39.40 -2.39 -6.53
CA LYS A 524 -40.29 -3.46 -6.03
C LYS A 524 -41.05 -3.04 -4.76
N ARG A 525 -40.58 -2.01 -4.05
CA ARG A 525 -41.23 -1.41 -2.88
C ARG A 525 -42.05 -0.15 -3.24
N GLY A 526 -42.19 0.15 -4.53
CA GLY A 526 -42.93 1.33 -5.03
C GLY A 526 -42.14 2.63 -4.92
N ILE A 527 -40.83 2.59 -4.73
CA ILE A 527 -39.93 3.74 -4.64
C ILE A 527 -39.06 3.77 -5.87
N ASN A 528 -39.30 4.75 -6.74
CA ASN A 528 -38.49 4.95 -7.94
C ASN A 528 -37.34 5.93 -7.64
N ILE A 529 -36.14 5.60 -8.10
CA ILE A 529 -34.96 6.45 -8.05
C ILE A 529 -34.31 6.53 -9.43
N SER A 530 -33.70 7.67 -9.76
CA SER A 530 -32.84 7.82 -10.93
C SER A 530 -31.39 7.64 -10.50
N VAL A 531 -30.58 6.89 -11.27
CA VAL A 531 -29.16 6.65 -10.98
C VAL A 531 -28.32 7.34 -12.05
N VAL A 532 -27.40 8.18 -11.62
CA VAL A 532 -26.45 8.93 -12.46
C VAL A 532 -25.06 8.34 -12.29
N ASN A 533 -24.38 8.04 -13.37
CA ASN A 533 -22.96 7.68 -13.39
C ASN A 533 -22.12 8.96 -13.27
N ALA A 534 -21.75 9.31 -12.05
CA ALA A 534 -20.90 10.46 -11.75
C ALA A 534 -19.42 10.13 -11.99
N ARG A 535 -19.08 9.66 -13.20
CA ARG A 535 -17.75 9.17 -13.58
C ARG A 535 -16.65 10.22 -13.44
N PHE A 536 -16.93 11.51 -13.69
CA PHE A 536 -16.00 12.61 -13.43
C PHE A 536 -16.24 13.16 -12.03
N VAL A 537 -15.32 12.85 -11.12
CA VAL A 537 -15.33 13.35 -9.75
C VAL A 537 -14.78 14.77 -9.71
N LYS A 538 -13.89 15.10 -10.66
CA LYS A 538 -13.35 16.44 -10.88
C LYS A 538 -12.90 16.59 -12.33
N PRO A 539 -13.37 17.64 -13.05
CA PRO A 539 -14.45 18.54 -12.64
C PRO A 539 -15.80 17.82 -12.54
N PHE A 540 -16.76 18.37 -11.81
CA PHE A 540 -18.15 17.93 -11.86
C PHE A 540 -18.78 18.27 -13.20
N ASP A 541 -19.80 17.53 -13.60
CA ASP A 541 -20.75 17.97 -14.59
C ASP A 541 -21.75 18.96 -13.94
N TYR A 542 -21.34 20.22 -13.90
CA TYR A 542 -22.14 21.27 -13.27
C TYR A 542 -23.49 21.48 -13.95
N GLU A 543 -23.57 21.26 -15.27
CA GLU A 543 -24.83 21.42 -16.02
C GLU A 543 -25.84 20.35 -15.56
N MET A 544 -25.44 19.08 -15.56
CA MET A 544 -26.30 18.00 -15.10
C MET A 544 -26.63 18.13 -13.60
N LEU A 545 -25.66 18.52 -12.76
CA LEU A 545 -25.91 18.71 -11.33
C LEU A 545 -26.89 19.86 -11.08
N ASP A 546 -26.85 20.93 -11.88
CA ASP A 546 -27.80 22.04 -11.82
C ASP A 546 -29.21 21.64 -12.25
N GLU A 547 -29.35 20.79 -13.27
CA GLU A 547 -30.66 20.22 -13.63
C GLU A 547 -31.22 19.34 -12.51
N ILE A 548 -30.38 18.50 -11.93
CA ILE A 548 -30.76 17.58 -10.83
C ILE A 548 -31.24 18.41 -9.62
N ARG A 549 -30.47 19.42 -9.16
CA ARG A 549 -30.82 20.19 -7.97
C ARG A 549 -32.11 20.98 -8.10
N LYS A 550 -32.50 21.38 -9.31
CA LYS A 550 -33.76 22.10 -9.57
C LYS A 550 -34.98 21.18 -9.50
N ARG A 551 -34.83 19.90 -9.72
CA ARG A 551 -35.91 18.91 -9.86
C ARG A 551 -36.00 17.92 -8.70
N ALA A 552 -34.86 17.40 -8.25
CA ALA A 552 -34.80 16.38 -7.22
C ALA A 552 -35.16 16.93 -5.84
N LYS A 553 -35.97 16.20 -5.11
CA LYS A 553 -36.28 16.48 -3.69
C LYS A 553 -35.27 15.83 -2.75
N ILE A 554 -34.63 14.75 -3.20
CA ILE A 554 -33.58 14.03 -2.49
C ILE A 554 -32.44 13.75 -3.45
N ILE A 555 -31.24 14.14 -3.08
CA ILE A 555 -30.01 13.78 -3.78
C ILE A 555 -29.17 12.91 -2.84
N VAL A 556 -28.68 11.79 -3.34
CA VAL A 556 -27.79 10.88 -2.61
C VAL A 556 -26.52 10.74 -3.41
N SER A 557 -25.34 10.91 -2.82
CA SER A 557 -24.08 10.53 -3.44
C SER A 557 -23.59 9.21 -2.87
N ILE A 558 -23.01 8.35 -3.72
CA ILE A 558 -22.45 7.05 -3.30
C ILE A 558 -21.04 6.89 -3.86
N GLU A 559 -20.07 6.69 -2.96
CA GLU A 559 -18.66 6.53 -3.30
C GLU A 559 -17.98 5.44 -2.46
N GLU A 560 -17.12 4.64 -3.06
CA GLU A 560 -16.26 3.70 -2.33
C GLU A 560 -14.95 4.41 -1.96
N ASN A 561 -15.07 5.44 -1.13
CA ASN A 561 -14.01 6.31 -0.63
C ASN A 561 -14.43 6.88 0.72
N SER A 562 -13.48 7.40 1.50
CA SER A 562 -13.78 8.09 2.75
C SER A 562 -14.80 9.21 2.53
N LEU A 563 -15.85 9.22 3.34
CA LEU A 563 -16.86 10.30 3.30
C LEU A 563 -16.25 11.68 3.56
N ARG A 564 -15.23 11.73 4.44
CA ARG A 564 -14.57 12.99 4.78
C ARG A 564 -13.63 13.42 3.65
N GLY A 565 -13.91 14.58 3.07
CA GLY A 565 -13.19 15.13 1.92
C GLY A 565 -13.48 14.41 0.59
N GLY A 566 -14.45 13.50 0.56
CA GLY A 566 -14.83 12.75 -0.63
C GLY A 566 -15.76 13.51 -1.59
N PHE A 567 -16.20 12.81 -2.63
CA PHE A 567 -17.12 13.34 -3.65
C PHE A 567 -18.42 13.89 -3.06
N GLY A 568 -19.01 13.13 -2.12
CA GLY A 568 -20.26 13.54 -1.49
C GLY A 568 -20.14 14.84 -0.70
N GLN A 569 -19.01 15.11 -0.05
CA GLN A 569 -18.80 16.38 0.65
C GLN A 569 -18.67 17.55 -0.33
N ALA A 570 -17.98 17.36 -1.44
CA ALA A 570 -17.85 18.39 -2.47
C ALA A 570 -19.20 18.67 -3.17
N VAL A 571 -20.03 17.65 -3.42
CA VAL A 571 -21.41 17.82 -3.89
C VAL A 571 -22.24 18.59 -2.88
N ALA A 572 -22.14 18.28 -1.56
CA ALA A 572 -22.86 19.00 -0.52
C ALA A 572 -22.49 20.48 -0.48
N GLU A 573 -21.20 20.82 -0.60
CA GLU A 573 -20.71 22.20 -0.67
C GLU A 573 -21.32 22.95 -1.86
N TYR A 574 -21.33 22.30 -3.04
CA TYR A 574 -21.93 22.89 -4.24
C TYR A 574 -23.46 23.13 -4.07
N LEU A 575 -24.18 22.14 -3.55
CA LEU A 575 -25.63 22.22 -3.33
C LEU A 575 -25.98 23.35 -2.35
N LEU A 576 -25.23 23.47 -1.25
CA LEU A 576 -25.41 24.55 -0.26
C LEU A 576 -25.10 25.92 -0.85
N SER A 577 -24.05 26.04 -1.64
CA SER A 577 -23.66 27.31 -2.29
C SER A 577 -24.64 27.75 -3.38
N ASN A 578 -25.50 26.84 -3.85
CA ASN A 578 -26.50 27.10 -4.90
C ASN A 578 -27.96 26.96 -4.40
N ASP A 579 -28.20 27.21 -3.11
CA ASP A 579 -29.53 27.30 -2.49
C ASP A 579 -30.40 26.02 -2.71
N TYR A 580 -29.83 24.82 -2.65
CA TYR A 580 -30.62 23.59 -2.74
C TYR A 580 -31.48 23.39 -1.51
N GLU A 581 -32.80 23.40 -1.70
CA GLU A 581 -33.79 23.26 -0.61
C GLU A 581 -34.18 21.80 -0.31
N GLY A 582 -33.71 20.84 -1.09
CA GLY A 582 -33.99 19.41 -0.90
C GLY A 582 -33.14 18.76 0.20
N HIS A 583 -33.21 17.45 0.29
CA HIS A 583 -32.40 16.64 1.21
C HIS A 583 -31.20 16.06 0.50
N PHE A 584 -30.02 16.20 1.12
CA PHE A 584 -28.80 15.55 0.64
C PHE A 584 -28.30 14.51 1.65
N LYS A 585 -27.81 13.38 1.14
CA LYS A 585 -27.15 12.33 1.93
C LYS A 585 -25.92 11.82 1.17
N ALA A 586 -24.77 11.89 1.80
CA ALA A 586 -23.58 11.20 1.32
C ALA A 586 -23.50 9.79 1.91
N ILE A 587 -23.18 8.81 1.09
CA ILE A 587 -22.94 7.40 1.43
C ILE A 587 -21.53 7.03 0.96
N GLY A 588 -20.71 6.49 1.85
CA GLY A 588 -19.33 6.13 1.56
C GLY A 588 -18.66 5.45 2.76
N ILE A 589 -17.35 5.27 2.68
CA ILE A 589 -16.58 4.65 3.77
C ILE A 589 -16.59 5.58 4.98
N PRO A 590 -17.03 5.11 6.16
CA PRO A 590 -17.08 5.91 7.39
C PRO A 590 -15.67 6.33 7.84
N ASP A 591 -15.58 7.30 8.77
CA ASP A 591 -14.31 7.84 9.32
C ASP A 591 -13.64 6.84 10.29
N ASN A 592 -13.35 5.64 9.81
CA ASN A 592 -12.60 4.59 10.50
C ASN A 592 -11.85 3.71 9.50
N PHE A 593 -10.79 3.05 9.96
CA PHE A 593 -10.10 2.05 9.15
C PHE A 593 -10.91 0.76 9.08
N VAL A 594 -11.37 0.41 7.87
CA VAL A 594 -12.08 -0.85 7.61
C VAL A 594 -11.10 -2.02 7.77
N THR A 595 -11.51 -3.08 8.44
CA THR A 595 -10.69 -4.26 8.70
C THR A 595 -10.37 -5.06 7.41
N HIS A 596 -9.75 -6.22 7.57
CA HIS A 596 -9.50 -7.17 6.48
C HIS A 596 -10.58 -8.25 6.43
N GLY A 597 -10.82 -8.80 5.25
CA GLY A 597 -11.79 -9.87 5.04
C GLY A 597 -12.12 -10.06 3.57
N ASP A 598 -13.14 -10.85 3.27
CA ASP A 598 -13.74 -10.88 1.96
C ASP A 598 -14.41 -9.52 1.64
N ARG A 599 -14.22 -9.02 0.41
CA ARG A 599 -14.67 -7.68 0.01
C ARG A 599 -16.19 -7.48 0.19
N ASN A 600 -16.99 -8.49 -0.14
CA ASN A 600 -18.45 -8.37 -0.02
C ASN A 600 -18.87 -8.26 1.45
N SER A 601 -18.25 -9.03 2.34
CA SER A 601 -18.47 -8.93 3.79
C SER A 601 -18.11 -7.55 4.32
N LEU A 602 -17.03 -6.95 3.84
CA LEU A 602 -16.62 -5.60 4.24
C LEU A 602 -17.58 -4.53 3.71
N LEU A 603 -18.05 -4.64 2.47
CA LEU A 603 -19.07 -3.73 1.92
C LEU A 603 -20.38 -3.83 2.69
N HIS A 604 -20.77 -5.04 3.08
CA HIS A 604 -21.96 -5.26 3.91
C HIS A 604 -21.81 -4.62 5.30
N GLU A 605 -20.66 -4.80 5.97
CA GLU A 605 -20.38 -4.20 7.29
C GLU A 605 -20.55 -2.68 7.29
N ILE A 606 -20.05 -2.01 6.25
CA ILE A 606 -20.12 -0.55 6.13
C ILE A 606 -21.35 -0.07 5.35
N LYS A 607 -22.29 -0.96 5.04
CA LYS A 607 -23.55 -0.67 4.31
C LYS A 607 -23.34 -0.03 2.93
N LEU A 608 -22.30 -0.47 2.21
CA LEU A 608 -22.03 -0.11 0.83
C LEU A 608 -22.40 -1.21 -0.19
N ASP A 609 -23.02 -2.29 0.26
CA ASP A 609 -23.69 -3.25 -0.60
C ASP A 609 -25.10 -2.77 -1.01
N GLU A 610 -25.77 -3.48 -1.90
CA GLU A 610 -27.10 -3.11 -2.40
C GLU A 610 -28.16 -2.97 -1.30
N GLU A 611 -28.14 -3.85 -0.30
CA GLU A 611 -29.10 -3.81 0.82
C GLU A 611 -28.84 -2.64 1.75
N GLY A 612 -27.57 -2.37 2.07
CA GLY A 612 -27.15 -1.24 2.89
C GLY A 612 -27.47 0.11 2.23
N VAL A 613 -27.30 0.21 0.91
CA VAL A 613 -27.68 1.39 0.14
C VAL A 613 -29.19 1.61 0.19
N VAL A 614 -30.00 0.54 0.02
CA VAL A 614 -31.47 0.59 0.14
C VAL A 614 -31.90 1.08 1.53
N GLU A 615 -31.29 0.54 2.60
CA GLU A 615 -31.56 0.95 3.98
C GLU A 615 -31.26 2.45 4.18
N GLN A 616 -30.08 2.91 3.75
CA GLN A 616 -29.66 4.30 3.93
C GLN A 616 -30.52 5.29 3.13
N ILE A 617 -30.97 4.94 1.91
CA ILE A 617 -31.90 5.75 1.13
C ILE A 617 -33.28 5.78 1.85
N GLY A 618 -33.76 4.63 2.33
CA GLY A 618 -35.01 4.53 3.09
C GLY A 618 -35.03 5.43 4.34
N GLU A 619 -33.89 5.53 5.05
CA GLU A 619 -33.75 6.43 6.19
C GLU A 619 -33.95 7.91 5.81
N VAL A 620 -33.45 8.33 4.67
CA VAL A 620 -33.59 9.73 4.20
C VAL A 620 -35.07 10.03 3.86
N ILE A 621 -35.72 9.08 3.19
CA ILE A 621 -37.14 9.21 2.82
C ILE A 621 -38.00 9.32 4.08
N SER A 622 -37.79 8.46 5.08
CA SER A 622 -38.58 8.45 6.33
C SER A 622 -38.35 9.70 7.21
N LYS A 623 -37.13 10.26 7.21
CA LYS A 623 -36.82 11.52 7.93
C LYS A 623 -37.52 12.73 7.30
N LYS A 624 -37.72 12.74 5.99
CA LYS A 624 -38.47 13.77 5.27
C LYS A 624 -39.92 13.84 5.72
N ASP A 625 -40.56 12.69 5.90
CA ASP A 625 -41.96 12.64 6.32
C ASP A 625 -42.17 13.13 7.76
N LYS A 626 -41.25 12.82 8.66
CA LYS A 626 -41.31 13.28 10.08
C LYS A 626 -41.09 14.80 10.21
N ARG A 627 -40.29 15.45 9.37
CA ARG A 627 -40.04 16.91 9.42
C ARG A 627 -41.25 17.71 8.94
N LYS A 628 -42.08 17.20 8.06
CA LYS A 628 -43.34 17.87 7.66
C LYS A 628 -44.31 18.10 8.83
N HIS A 629 -44.18 17.30 9.89
CA HIS A 629 -45.06 17.38 11.08
C HIS A 629 -44.46 18.18 12.25
N LEU A 630 -43.17 18.56 12.21
CA LEU A 630 -42.47 19.14 13.38
C LEU A 630 -42.19 20.66 13.29
N PHE A 631 -42.27 21.28 12.10
CA PHE A 631 -42.04 22.72 11.98
C PHE A 631 -43.10 23.37 11.09
N PRO A 632 -44.10 24.09 11.67
CA PRO A 632 -44.88 25.04 10.89
C PRO A 632 -43.92 26.12 10.35
N ARG A 633 -44.12 26.53 9.10
CA ARG A 633 -43.31 27.60 8.45
C ARG A 633 -43.22 28.80 9.40
N ILE A 634 -42.05 29.05 9.94
CA ILE A 634 -41.71 30.30 10.59
C ILE A 634 -41.56 31.33 9.47
N THR A 635 -42.57 32.13 9.23
CA THR A 635 -42.48 33.26 8.34
C THR A 635 -41.61 34.31 9.01
N LEU A 636 -40.35 34.36 8.69
CA LEU A 636 -39.49 35.45 9.15
C LEU A 636 -39.95 36.74 8.45
N HIS A 637 -40.67 37.59 9.17
CA HIS A 637 -40.88 38.96 8.76
C HIS A 637 -39.52 39.65 8.65
N LYS A 638 -39.14 40.06 7.44
CA LYS A 638 -37.95 40.89 7.17
C LYS A 638 -38.10 42.22 7.96
N LYS A 639 -37.61 42.27 9.18
CA LYS A 639 -37.28 43.54 9.81
C LYS A 639 -35.99 44.03 9.17
N LYS A 640 -36.11 45.19 8.46
CA LYS A 640 -34.94 45.91 8.01
C LYS A 640 -34.07 46.27 9.19
N ILE A 641 -32.93 45.62 9.34
CA ILE A 641 -31.89 46.09 10.24
C ILE A 641 -31.16 47.22 9.53
N GLN A 642 -31.34 48.46 10.02
CA GLN A 642 -30.47 49.55 9.56
C GLN A 642 -29.04 49.30 10.10
N PRO A 643 -28.01 49.49 9.29
CA PRO A 643 -26.65 49.37 9.78
C PRO A 643 -26.35 50.61 10.64
N HIS A 644 -26.16 50.43 11.93
CA HIS A 644 -25.47 51.39 12.77
C HIS A 644 -23.98 51.32 12.45
N PHE A 645 -23.50 52.32 11.73
CA PHE A 645 -22.06 52.57 11.67
C PHE A 645 -21.57 52.97 13.06
N VAL A 646 -20.71 52.16 13.66
CA VAL A 646 -19.86 52.58 14.77
C VAL A 646 -18.63 53.21 14.16
N SER A 647 -18.61 54.53 14.08
CA SER A 647 -17.40 55.33 13.90
C SER A 647 -16.72 55.48 15.25
N SER A 648 -15.53 54.97 15.38
CA SER A 648 -14.38 55.47 16.14
C SER A 648 -13.41 54.30 16.49
N VAL A 649 -12.42 54.13 15.64
CA VAL A 649 -11.17 53.56 16.07
C VAL A 649 -10.18 54.72 16.06
N ASP A 650 -9.73 55.11 17.24
CA ASP A 650 -8.69 56.12 17.44
C ASP A 650 -7.42 55.74 16.71
N GLU A 651 -7.00 56.57 15.77
CA GLU A 651 -5.64 56.67 15.29
C GLU A 651 -4.73 57.23 16.39
N LYS A 652 -4.14 56.39 17.19
CA LYS A 652 -2.98 56.69 18.05
C LYS A 652 -2.32 55.39 18.51
N ILE A 653 -1.49 54.78 17.68
CA ILE A 653 -0.30 54.01 18.03
C ILE A 653 0.42 53.67 16.72
N LEU A 654 1.04 54.63 16.11
CA LEU A 654 2.12 54.44 15.12
C LEU A 654 2.95 55.73 15.06
N THR A 655 3.64 56.08 16.13
CA THR A 655 4.87 56.87 16.10
C THR A 655 5.58 56.64 17.43
N GLY A 656 6.61 55.88 17.43
CA GLY A 656 7.51 55.66 18.54
C GLY A 656 8.93 55.60 17.97
N ASN A 657 9.62 56.72 18.10
CA ASN A 657 10.95 57.00 17.60
C ASN A 657 12.01 55.98 18.09
N GLU A 658 12.96 55.78 17.22
CA GLU A 658 14.38 55.49 17.58
C GLU A 658 14.89 56.46 18.61
N GLU A 659 15.63 55.97 19.61
CA GLU A 659 16.92 56.51 20.07
C GLU A 659 17.45 55.70 21.26
N GLU A 660 18.65 55.21 21.06
CA GLU A 660 19.79 55.03 21.98
C GLU A 660 19.61 54.29 23.32
N LYS A 661 20.13 53.10 23.49
CA LYS A 661 21.46 52.84 24.06
C LYS A 661 21.86 51.38 23.93
#